data_ea76a7bffd2db8d7483e0440fca1662b
#
_entry.id   ea76a7bffd2db8d7483e0440fca1662b
#
_cell.length_a   1.000
_cell.length_b   1.000
_cell.length_c   1.000
_cell.angle_alpha   90.00
_cell.angle_beta   90.00
_cell.angle_gamma   90.00
#
_symmetry.space_group_name_H-M   'P 1'
#
loop_
_entity.id
_entity.type
_entity.pdbx_description
1 polymer ?
#
loop_
_entity_poly.entity_id
_entity_poly.type
_entity_poly.pdbx_seq_one_letter_code
_entity_poly.pdbx_strand_id
1 'polypeptide(L)'
;MTAIYKDAGRPVHERVADLLARMTPEEKFAQMHAYWLILDENGNHRERSDLSDEFAGVSEQAALSERLKLGVGQITRPLGTHIVDAKTGVRAANRLQRMMMEETRLGIPALFHEECLVGLLCKDATLFPSSLNYGSTWDPELVQRAAQQIGKEARSVGCQQGLAPVLDVSRDVRWGRTEETFGEDPWLVGVMATAYVKGLQGDKRDLLATLKHYVGHSFSEGARNHAPVHLGFSELNDTFLLPFEMAVKLANAGSVMPAYHDIDNQPGHSDSFLLTTVLREQWGFDGIIVADYGGVSLLHQHHGISHDAAESAALAFNAGLDVELPKDDCARHLADAVERGLISMAKVDEIVGRVLTEKFRLGLFENPYADENGIDLQNEMTRQVAREVATKSVTLLENNGILPLNGKPRVALVGPTADDPLALLSGYSFPAHLIISDMVEETSQVTTPRAALEHYLGASQVRYAKGCHIIEKRMAGAPVFPGDSGGKPMQQSPVSQSTALIPEAVNAALESDVVVACVGDLAGLFQSGTVGEGSDTDSLNLPGVQQLLLEALVATGKPVIVVMTGGRPYTLQGLEDKVAALIVAWAPGQGGGWAIADVLTGRAEPQGRLVVSVPKSAGAMPYYYNHKLKSGGTPFAFHFGSRYPFGFGLGWTTFRWNAARVAASSVPVDGEVTLSVDITNTGERSGSEVVQVYVRDKVATQVRPLQELKAFQRVTLSPGETATLSFTLPVEMFNFTRRDGKRIVEPGEFELQVGASSADIRQVVTVNVTGETRVLPAEWRMLSTCEVTRA
;
A
#
# COMPACT_ATOMS: atom_id res chain seq x y z
N MET A 1 4.65 -42.12 -25.91
CA MET A 1 5.28 -41.62 -24.67
C MET A 1 4.54 -40.33 -24.27
N THR A 2 4.14 -40.25 -23.01
CA THR A 2 3.55 -39.01 -22.48
C THR A 2 4.58 -37.88 -22.56
N ALA A 3 4.18 -36.67 -22.93
CA ALA A 3 5.10 -35.53 -23.01
C ALA A 3 5.70 -35.23 -21.61
N ILE A 4 7.00 -34.93 -21.53
CA ILE A 4 7.70 -34.71 -20.25
C ILE A 4 7.04 -33.59 -19.43
N TYR A 5 6.60 -32.49 -20.11
CA TYR A 5 5.97 -31.36 -19.39
C TYR A 5 4.64 -31.74 -18.68
N LYS A 6 3.97 -32.83 -19.09
CA LYS A 6 2.74 -33.34 -18.48
C LYS A 6 2.98 -34.31 -17.32
N ASP A 7 4.23 -34.67 -17.05
CA ASP A 7 4.61 -35.58 -15.97
C ASP A 7 4.96 -34.75 -14.71
N ALA A 8 4.05 -34.73 -13.73
CA ALA A 8 4.21 -34.03 -12.47
C ALA A 8 5.39 -34.56 -11.62
N GLY A 9 5.89 -35.79 -11.90
CA GLY A 9 7.06 -36.37 -11.21
C GLY A 9 8.38 -35.83 -11.73
N ARG A 10 8.41 -35.06 -12.81
CA ARG A 10 9.62 -34.49 -13.37
C ARG A 10 9.98 -33.14 -12.76
N PRO A 11 11.27 -32.81 -12.63
CA PRO A 11 11.72 -31.48 -12.21
C PRO A 11 11.15 -30.37 -13.09
N VAL A 12 10.81 -29.22 -12.50
CA VAL A 12 10.20 -28.07 -13.21
C VAL A 12 11.05 -27.65 -14.41
N HIS A 13 12.37 -27.57 -14.28
CA HIS A 13 13.25 -27.16 -15.39
C HIS A 13 13.22 -28.10 -16.59
N GLU A 14 13.06 -29.42 -16.37
CA GLU A 14 12.90 -30.38 -17.46
C GLU A 14 11.53 -30.21 -18.16
N ARG A 15 10.49 -29.98 -17.39
CA ARG A 15 9.13 -29.74 -17.91
C ARG A 15 9.09 -28.45 -18.74
N VAL A 16 9.72 -27.38 -18.27
CA VAL A 16 9.83 -26.09 -18.99
C VAL A 16 10.59 -26.29 -20.31
N ALA A 17 11.75 -26.95 -20.28
CA ALA A 17 12.55 -27.21 -21.48
C ALA A 17 11.79 -28.01 -22.53
N ASP A 18 11.08 -29.08 -22.14
CA ASP A 18 10.26 -29.89 -23.03
C ASP A 18 9.10 -29.10 -23.65
N LEU A 19 8.43 -28.28 -22.83
CA LEU A 19 7.32 -27.46 -23.29
C LEU A 19 7.78 -26.36 -24.27
N LEU A 20 8.84 -25.63 -23.94
CA LEU A 20 9.43 -24.60 -24.82
C LEU A 20 9.84 -25.16 -26.19
N ALA A 21 10.42 -26.37 -26.22
CA ALA A 21 10.83 -27.03 -27.46
C ALA A 21 9.63 -27.40 -28.35
N ARG A 22 8.43 -27.50 -27.79
CA ARG A 22 7.19 -27.85 -28.52
C ARG A 22 6.42 -26.64 -29.00
N MET A 23 6.63 -25.46 -28.38
CA MET A 23 5.88 -24.23 -28.68
C MET A 23 6.29 -23.60 -30.00
N THR A 24 5.32 -23.12 -30.76
CA THR A 24 5.57 -22.23 -31.90
C THR A 24 5.92 -20.81 -31.38
N PRO A 25 6.53 -19.95 -32.22
CA PRO A 25 6.77 -18.56 -31.84
C PRO A 25 5.51 -17.85 -31.35
N GLU A 26 4.38 -18.03 -32.03
CA GLU A 26 3.10 -17.38 -31.69
C GLU A 26 2.56 -17.87 -30.34
N GLU A 27 2.69 -19.16 -30.04
CA GLU A 27 2.34 -19.71 -28.72
C GLU A 27 3.23 -19.16 -27.61
N LYS A 28 4.50 -18.87 -27.89
CA LYS A 28 5.42 -18.20 -26.96
C LYS A 28 5.00 -16.75 -26.71
N PHE A 29 4.71 -16.00 -27.79
CA PHE A 29 4.23 -14.61 -27.66
C PHE A 29 2.95 -14.53 -26.82
N ALA A 30 2.03 -15.49 -26.99
CA ALA A 30 0.80 -15.56 -26.23
C ALA A 30 1.04 -15.67 -24.71
N GLN A 31 2.17 -16.22 -24.25
CA GLN A 31 2.52 -16.31 -22.84
C GLN A 31 3.07 -14.99 -22.25
N MET A 32 3.42 -14.02 -23.10
CA MET A 32 4.03 -12.76 -22.69
C MET A 32 3.03 -11.64 -22.48
N HIS A 33 1.74 -11.90 -22.51
CA HIS A 33 0.69 -10.91 -22.28
C HIS A 33 -0.52 -11.49 -21.57
N ALA A 34 -1.42 -10.59 -21.15
CA ALA A 34 -2.71 -10.93 -20.57
C ALA A 34 -3.86 -10.69 -21.55
N TYR A 35 -5.03 -11.21 -21.19
CA TYR A 35 -6.30 -10.91 -21.82
C TYR A 35 -7.26 -10.30 -20.79
N TRP A 36 -7.79 -9.11 -21.09
CA TRP A 36 -8.71 -8.40 -20.19
C TRP A 36 -10.13 -8.44 -20.74
N LEU A 37 -10.98 -9.16 -20.03
CA LEU A 37 -12.39 -9.27 -20.36
C LEU A 37 -13.24 -8.87 -19.15
N ILE A 38 -14.47 -8.49 -19.41
CA ILE A 38 -15.47 -8.27 -18.39
C ILE A 38 -16.39 -9.47 -18.32
N LEU A 39 -16.75 -9.89 -17.12
CA LEU A 39 -17.86 -10.79 -16.88
C LEU A 39 -19.09 -9.96 -16.54
N ASP A 40 -20.20 -10.19 -17.25
CA ASP A 40 -21.47 -9.63 -16.83
C ASP A 40 -22.04 -10.34 -15.60
N GLU A 41 -23.14 -9.89 -15.07
CA GLU A 41 -23.83 -10.45 -13.89
C GLU A 41 -24.19 -11.94 -14.04
N ASN A 42 -24.30 -12.45 -15.27
CA ASN A 42 -24.59 -13.84 -15.60
C ASN A 42 -23.32 -14.65 -15.88
N GLY A 43 -22.14 -14.03 -15.77
CA GLY A 43 -20.87 -14.65 -16.08
C GLY A 43 -20.60 -14.81 -17.58
N ASN A 44 -21.30 -14.06 -18.45
CA ASN A 44 -20.99 -14.01 -19.87
C ASN A 44 -19.85 -13.03 -20.12
N HIS A 45 -19.04 -13.35 -21.11
CA HIS A 45 -17.90 -12.52 -21.49
C HIS A 45 -18.35 -11.35 -22.36
N ARG A 46 -17.87 -10.16 -22.01
CA ARG A 46 -17.98 -8.94 -22.81
C ARG A 46 -16.62 -8.31 -22.99
N GLU A 47 -16.38 -7.67 -24.13
CA GLU A 47 -15.21 -6.82 -24.28
C GLU A 47 -15.40 -5.52 -23.49
N ARG A 48 -14.30 -5.05 -22.90
CA ARG A 48 -14.29 -3.77 -22.20
C ARG A 48 -14.24 -2.63 -23.20
N SER A 49 -15.35 -1.89 -23.34
CA SER A 49 -15.49 -0.78 -24.28
C SER A 49 -15.21 0.60 -23.68
N ASP A 50 -14.97 0.67 -22.37
CA ASP A 50 -14.89 1.92 -21.62
C ASP A 50 -13.49 2.55 -21.59
N LEU A 51 -12.45 1.84 -22.04
CA LEU A 51 -11.07 2.32 -21.97
C LEU A 51 -10.52 2.99 -23.23
N SER A 52 -11.05 2.76 -24.39
CA SER A 52 -10.81 3.53 -25.64
C SER A 52 -11.55 2.94 -26.85
N ASP A 53 -11.66 3.72 -27.95
CA ASP A 53 -12.26 3.26 -29.22
C ASP A 53 -11.46 2.16 -29.93
N GLU A 54 -10.20 1.92 -29.52
CA GLU A 54 -9.38 0.81 -30.02
C GLU A 54 -9.90 -0.57 -29.57
N PHE A 55 -10.82 -0.60 -28.62
CA PHE A 55 -11.41 -1.81 -28.07
C PHE A 55 -12.80 -2.16 -28.63
N ALA A 56 -13.37 -1.28 -29.44
CA ALA A 56 -14.69 -1.48 -30.00
C ALA A 56 -14.65 -2.35 -31.27
N GLY A 57 -15.33 -3.48 -31.25
CA GLY A 57 -15.80 -4.07 -32.50
C GLY A 57 -15.50 -5.52 -32.79
N VAL A 58 -15.64 -6.45 -31.80
CA VAL A 58 -15.69 -7.90 -32.15
C VAL A 58 -16.83 -8.58 -31.39
N SER A 59 -17.60 -9.43 -32.07
CA SER A 59 -18.74 -10.15 -31.49
C SER A 59 -18.30 -11.23 -30.49
N GLU A 60 -19.07 -11.37 -29.45
CA GLU A 60 -18.74 -11.85 -28.11
C GLU A 60 -18.22 -13.30 -27.95
N GLN A 61 -18.48 -14.26 -28.81
CA GLN A 61 -18.09 -15.64 -28.51
C GLN A 61 -17.16 -16.27 -29.55
N ALA A 62 -17.36 -15.97 -30.80
CA ALA A 62 -16.43 -16.40 -31.87
C ALA A 62 -15.06 -15.71 -31.76
N ALA A 63 -15.04 -14.48 -31.22
CA ALA A 63 -13.83 -13.73 -30.97
C ALA A 63 -12.98 -14.28 -29.81
N LEU A 64 -13.61 -14.77 -28.74
CA LEU A 64 -12.90 -15.29 -27.59
C LEU A 64 -12.12 -16.57 -27.94
N SER A 65 -12.74 -17.54 -28.60
CA SER A 65 -12.07 -18.78 -29.00
C SER A 65 -10.94 -18.54 -30.01
N GLU A 66 -11.12 -17.59 -30.93
CA GLU A 66 -10.05 -17.21 -31.88
C GLU A 66 -8.89 -16.48 -31.14
N ARG A 67 -9.19 -15.60 -30.22
CA ARG A 67 -8.16 -14.89 -29.43
C ARG A 67 -7.37 -15.80 -28.50
N LEU A 68 -8.01 -16.81 -27.93
CA LEU A 68 -7.41 -17.73 -26.97
C LEU A 68 -6.92 -19.03 -27.60
N LYS A 69 -7.02 -19.22 -28.91
CA LYS A 69 -6.58 -20.44 -29.59
C LYS A 69 -5.10 -20.82 -29.42
N LEU A 70 -4.25 -19.82 -29.14
CA LEU A 70 -2.82 -20.00 -28.86
C LEU A 70 -2.51 -20.07 -27.35
N GLY A 71 -3.54 -19.98 -26.50
CA GLY A 71 -3.38 -19.77 -25.08
C GLY A 71 -3.15 -18.30 -24.74
N VAL A 72 -2.91 -18.02 -23.46
CA VAL A 72 -2.56 -16.68 -22.95
C VAL A 72 -1.74 -16.79 -21.68
N GLY A 73 -0.86 -15.84 -21.44
CA GLY A 73 -0.06 -15.78 -20.22
C GLY A 73 -0.91 -15.61 -18.97
N GLN A 74 -1.76 -14.59 -18.96
CA GLN A 74 -2.62 -14.26 -17.84
C GLN A 74 -4.03 -13.84 -18.26
N ILE A 75 -4.98 -13.95 -17.35
CA ILE A 75 -6.30 -13.34 -17.41
C ILE A 75 -6.39 -12.24 -16.38
N THR A 76 -6.76 -11.05 -16.85
CA THR A 76 -6.84 -9.83 -16.03
C THR A 76 -8.17 -9.75 -15.29
N ARG A 77 -8.12 -9.77 -13.98
CA ARG A 77 -9.18 -9.41 -13.02
C ARG A 77 -10.60 -9.89 -13.41
N PRO A 78 -10.83 -11.19 -13.58
CA PRO A 78 -12.13 -11.71 -14.02
C PRO A 78 -13.26 -11.40 -13.02
N LEU A 79 -12.95 -11.30 -11.72
CA LEU A 79 -13.94 -10.98 -10.68
C LEU A 79 -13.91 -9.50 -10.25
N GLY A 80 -12.77 -8.81 -10.43
CA GLY A 80 -12.55 -7.46 -9.95
C GLY A 80 -12.92 -6.35 -10.93
N THR A 81 -13.34 -6.69 -12.16
CA THR A 81 -13.62 -5.68 -13.18
C THR A 81 -15.08 -5.26 -13.22
N HIS A 82 -16.01 -6.09 -12.79
CA HIS A 82 -17.45 -5.86 -12.85
C HIS A 82 -18.16 -6.48 -11.63
N ILE A 83 -19.42 -6.10 -11.41
CA ILE A 83 -20.24 -6.66 -10.34
C ILE A 83 -20.75 -8.03 -10.78
N VAL A 84 -20.13 -9.08 -10.27
CA VAL A 84 -20.53 -10.48 -10.50
C VAL A 84 -20.43 -11.23 -9.17
N ASP A 85 -21.40 -12.10 -8.87
CA ASP A 85 -21.27 -12.93 -7.67
C ASP A 85 -20.11 -13.92 -7.82
N ALA A 86 -19.44 -14.22 -6.70
CA ALA A 86 -18.22 -15.00 -6.70
C ALA A 86 -18.38 -16.37 -7.35
N LYS A 87 -19.50 -17.06 -7.14
CA LYS A 87 -19.74 -18.39 -7.70
C LYS A 87 -19.91 -18.35 -9.21
N THR A 88 -20.65 -17.38 -9.72
CA THR A 88 -20.82 -17.13 -11.15
C THR A 88 -19.49 -16.75 -11.80
N GLY A 89 -18.73 -15.87 -11.16
CA GLY A 89 -17.38 -15.47 -11.61
C GLY A 89 -16.39 -16.63 -11.67
N VAL A 90 -16.34 -17.45 -10.61
CA VAL A 90 -15.49 -18.65 -10.57
C VAL A 90 -15.87 -19.65 -11.67
N ARG A 91 -17.17 -19.87 -11.93
CA ARG A 91 -17.60 -20.73 -13.03
C ARG A 91 -17.14 -20.21 -14.39
N ALA A 92 -17.24 -18.88 -14.59
CA ALA A 92 -16.77 -18.25 -15.81
C ALA A 92 -15.26 -18.38 -15.97
N ALA A 93 -14.49 -18.13 -14.91
CA ALA A 93 -13.04 -18.32 -14.88
C ALA A 93 -12.64 -19.79 -15.16
N ASN A 94 -13.34 -20.75 -14.55
CA ASN A 94 -13.12 -22.16 -14.83
C ASN A 94 -13.45 -22.55 -16.30
N ARG A 95 -14.47 -21.93 -16.92
CA ARG A 95 -14.74 -22.13 -18.37
C ARG A 95 -13.58 -21.65 -19.23
N LEU A 96 -13.02 -20.46 -18.93
CA LEU A 96 -11.83 -19.94 -19.60
C LEU A 96 -10.65 -20.89 -19.46
N GLN A 97 -10.42 -21.36 -18.24
CA GLN A 97 -9.33 -22.29 -17.98
C GLN A 97 -9.50 -23.62 -18.74
N ARG A 98 -10.75 -24.13 -18.87
CA ARG A 98 -11.03 -25.32 -19.69
C ARG A 98 -10.70 -25.06 -21.17
N MET A 99 -11.05 -23.89 -21.71
CA MET A 99 -10.67 -23.53 -23.08
C MET A 99 -9.15 -23.58 -23.26
N MET A 100 -8.38 -23.02 -22.29
CA MET A 100 -6.91 -23.12 -22.36
C MET A 100 -6.41 -24.56 -22.33
N MET A 101 -6.94 -25.38 -21.43
CA MET A 101 -6.46 -26.73 -21.19
C MET A 101 -6.89 -27.74 -22.25
N GLU A 102 -8.10 -27.62 -22.80
CA GLU A 102 -8.75 -28.66 -23.60
C GLU A 102 -8.86 -28.28 -25.11
N GLU A 103 -8.93 -26.97 -25.42
CA GLU A 103 -9.16 -26.50 -26.79
C GLU A 103 -7.89 -25.94 -27.46
N THR A 104 -6.78 -25.73 -26.70
CA THR A 104 -5.50 -25.32 -27.26
C THR A 104 -4.59 -26.54 -27.49
N ARG A 105 -3.64 -26.41 -28.39
CA ARG A 105 -2.77 -27.51 -28.82
C ARG A 105 -1.91 -28.11 -27.70
N LEU A 106 -1.43 -27.25 -26.79
CA LEU A 106 -0.50 -27.64 -25.70
C LEU A 106 -1.17 -27.72 -24.33
N GLY A 107 -2.37 -27.16 -24.17
CA GLY A 107 -3.08 -27.16 -22.88
C GLY A 107 -2.31 -26.41 -21.80
N ILE A 108 -1.85 -25.19 -22.08
CA ILE A 108 -1.12 -24.35 -21.12
C ILE A 108 -2.15 -23.54 -20.33
N PRO A 109 -2.20 -23.68 -18.98
CA PRO A 109 -3.17 -22.92 -18.17
C PRO A 109 -2.82 -21.44 -18.13
N ALA A 110 -3.84 -20.58 -18.05
CA ALA A 110 -3.64 -19.16 -17.77
C ALA A 110 -3.43 -18.90 -16.27
N LEU A 111 -2.68 -17.87 -15.93
CA LEU A 111 -2.58 -17.34 -14.57
C LEU A 111 -3.63 -16.24 -14.39
N PHE A 112 -4.41 -16.28 -13.32
CA PHE A 112 -5.42 -15.28 -13.01
C PHE A 112 -4.91 -14.33 -11.92
N HIS A 113 -4.96 -13.03 -12.20
CA HIS A 113 -4.59 -12.02 -11.20
C HIS A 113 -5.78 -11.13 -10.82
N GLU A 114 -5.75 -10.67 -9.57
CA GLU A 114 -6.70 -9.71 -8.99
C GLU A 114 -5.94 -8.67 -8.17
N GLU A 115 -6.58 -7.54 -7.87
CA GLU A 115 -6.07 -6.61 -6.86
C GLU A 115 -6.30 -7.18 -5.45
N CYS A 116 -5.29 -7.04 -4.59
CA CYS A 116 -5.31 -7.58 -3.23
C CYS A 116 -4.78 -6.59 -2.18
N LEU A 117 -4.85 -5.29 -2.44
CA LEU A 117 -4.22 -4.27 -1.59
C LEU A 117 -4.95 -4.04 -0.26
N VAL A 118 -6.27 -3.91 -0.31
CA VAL A 118 -7.14 -3.65 0.85
C VAL A 118 -8.25 -4.69 0.94
N GLY A 119 -7.88 -5.93 0.80
CA GLY A 119 -8.76 -7.07 0.57
C GLY A 119 -8.72 -7.50 -0.90
N LEU A 120 -9.30 -8.65 -1.17
CA LEU A 120 -9.52 -9.10 -2.54
C LEU A 120 -10.53 -8.17 -3.23
N LEU A 121 -10.18 -7.66 -4.41
CA LEU A 121 -11.04 -6.77 -5.16
C LEU A 121 -12.11 -7.57 -5.92
N CYS A 122 -13.11 -8.06 -5.21
CA CYS A 122 -14.30 -8.68 -5.80
C CYS A 122 -15.52 -8.45 -4.91
N LYS A 123 -16.71 -8.69 -5.49
CA LYS A 123 -17.98 -8.61 -4.76
C LYS A 123 -17.96 -9.55 -3.56
N ASP A 124 -18.48 -9.09 -2.43
CA ASP A 124 -18.62 -9.83 -1.17
C ASP A 124 -17.31 -10.22 -0.49
N ALA A 125 -16.13 -9.81 -1.00
CA ALA A 125 -14.88 -9.95 -0.26
C ALA A 125 -14.79 -8.98 0.92
N THR A 126 -13.93 -9.29 1.88
CA THR A 126 -13.72 -8.44 3.06
C THR A 126 -13.04 -7.12 2.67
N LEU A 127 -13.62 -6.00 3.08
CA LEU A 127 -13.07 -4.65 2.87
C LEU A 127 -12.14 -4.31 4.04
N PHE A 128 -10.85 -4.53 3.82
CA PHE A 128 -9.79 -4.26 4.79
C PHE A 128 -9.47 -2.76 4.88
N PRO A 129 -8.82 -2.33 6.00
CA PRO A 129 -8.26 -0.99 6.09
C PRO A 129 -7.18 -0.69 5.05
N SER A 130 -6.89 0.61 4.86
CA SER A 130 -5.81 1.05 3.96
C SER A 130 -4.41 0.66 4.46
N SER A 131 -3.41 0.78 3.58
CA SER A 131 -2.02 0.50 3.94
C SER A 131 -1.47 1.47 5.00
N LEU A 132 -1.95 2.72 5.05
CA LEU A 132 -1.66 3.64 6.15
C LEU A 132 -2.15 3.08 7.51
N ASN A 133 -3.30 2.40 7.52
CA ASN A 133 -3.78 1.71 8.73
C ASN A 133 -2.84 0.55 9.10
N TYR A 134 -2.46 -0.30 8.14
CA TYR A 134 -1.51 -1.38 8.42
C TYR A 134 -0.21 -0.84 9.04
N GLY A 135 0.39 0.18 8.42
CA GLY A 135 1.59 0.81 8.93
C GLY A 135 1.40 1.37 10.34
N SER A 136 0.28 2.08 10.58
CA SER A 136 -0.04 2.71 11.87
C SER A 136 -0.27 1.73 13.02
N THR A 137 -0.44 0.44 12.75
CA THR A 137 -0.46 -0.59 13.80
C THR A 137 0.90 -0.80 14.45
N TRP A 138 1.99 -0.53 13.76
CA TRP A 138 3.36 -0.88 14.17
C TRP A 138 3.45 -2.34 14.64
N ASP A 139 2.75 -3.23 13.93
CA ASP A 139 2.60 -4.65 14.25
C ASP A 139 2.72 -5.52 12.99
N PRO A 140 3.94 -5.91 12.61
CA PRO A 140 4.15 -6.75 11.43
C PRO A 140 3.44 -8.10 11.48
N GLU A 141 3.27 -8.69 12.67
CA GLU A 141 2.57 -9.97 12.83
C GLU A 141 1.08 -9.84 12.50
N LEU A 142 0.45 -8.74 12.92
CA LEU A 142 -0.93 -8.45 12.56
C LEU A 142 -1.08 -8.20 11.06
N VAL A 143 -0.14 -7.48 10.43
CA VAL A 143 -0.11 -7.26 8.98
C VAL A 143 0.01 -8.58 8.24
N GLN A 144 0.87 -9.48 8.69
CA GLN A 144 1.01 -10.82 8.11
C GLN A 144 -0.28 -11.62 8.23
N ARG A 145 -0.95 -11.61 9.40
CA ARG A 145 -2.25 -12.28 9.60
C ARG A 145 -3.34 -11.71 8.69
N ALA A 146 -3.39 -10.39 8.52
CA ALA A 146 -4.35 -9.74 7.63
C ALA A 146 -4.13 -10.17 6.17
N ALA A 147 -2.89 -10.10 5.68
CA ALA A 147 -2.54 -10.53 4.34
C ALA A 147 -2.80 -12.04 4.13
N GLN A 148 -2.63 -12.86 5.17
CA GLN A 148 -2.97 -14.28 5.12
C GLN A 148 -4.48 -14.51 4.91
N GLN A 149 -5.33 -13.71 5.54
CA GLN A 149 -6.78 -13.80 5.31
C GLN A 149 -7.15 -13.35 3.88
N ILE A 150 -6.55 -12.26 3.39
CA ILE A 150 -6.72 -11.81 2.00
C ILE A 150 -6.29 -12.91 1.02
N GLY A 151 -5.14 -13.55 1.27
CA GLY A 151 -4.66 -14.67 0.44
C GLY A 151 -5.59 -15.87 0.45
N LYS A 152 -6.25 -16.20 1.57
CA LYS A 152 -7.25 -17.27 1.64
C LYS A 152 -8.48 -16.93 0.80
N GLU A 153 -9.01 -15.72 0.90
CA GLU A 153 -10.12 -15.26 0.06
C GLU A 153 -9.74 -15.34 -1.43
N ALA A 154 -8.56 -14.84 -1.80
CA ALA A 154 -8.07 -14.86 -3.18
C ALA A 154 -7.95 -16.28 -3.75
N ARG A 155 -7.35 -17.19 -2.99
CA ARG A 155 -7.25 -18.61 -3.40
C ARG A 155 -8.60 -19.27 -3.55
N SER A 156 -9.56 -18.97 -2.68
CA SER A 156 -10.90 -19.57 -2.71
C SER A 156 -11.67 -19.26 -4.00
N VAL A 157 -11.32 -18.17 -4.67
CA VAL A 157 -11.92 -17.78 -5.96
C VAL A 157 -11.03 -18.07 -7.17
N GLY A 158 -9.88 -18.73 -6.98
CA GLY A 158 -8.99 -19.16 -8.07
C GLY A 158 -8.00 -18.08 -8.54
N CYS A 159 -7.73 -17.08 -7.75
CA CYS A 159 -6.66 -16.12 -8.00
C CYS A 159 -5.29 -16.75 -7.68
N GLN A 160 -4.31 -16.57 -8.57
CA GLN A 160 -2.94 -17.07 -8.39
C GLN A 160 -1.90 -15.94 -8.27
N GLN A 161 -2.29 -14.68 -8.53
CA GLN A 161 -1.42 -13.53 -8.35
C GLN A 161 -2.22 -12.34 -7.82
N GLY A 162 -1.82 -11.82 -6.66
CA GLY A 162 -2.35 -10.59 -6.10
C GLY A 162 -1.46 -9.41 -6.45
N LEU A 163 -2.04 -8.32 -6.98
CA LEU A 163 -1.31 -7.10 -7.30
C LEU A 163 -1.11 -6.23 -6.05
N ALA A 164 -0.39 -6.77 -5.08
CA ALA A 164 -0.07 -6.17 -3.79
C ALA A 164 1.18 -6.83 -3.18
N PRO A 165 1.87 -6.13 -2.22
CA PRO A 165 1.62 -4.81 -1.64
C PRO A 165 2.27 -3.65 -2.42
N VAL A 166 1.91 -2.41 -2.05
CA VAL A 166 2.60 -1.19 -2.48
C VAL A 166 3.75 -0.90 -1.53
N LEU A 167 4.97 -0.78 -2.07
CA LEU A 167 6.21 -0.55 -1.33
C LEU A 167 6.76 0.88 -1.53
N ASP A 168 5.96 1.75 -2.13
CA ASP A 168 6.31 3.16 -2.29
C ASP A 168 6.51 3.81 -0.92
N VAL A 169 7.59 4.58 -0.77
CA VAL A 169 7.90 5.31 0.45
C VAL A 169 7.33 6.72 0.33
N SER A 170 6.34 7.07 1.15
CA SER A 170 5.69 8.38 1.10
C SER A 170 6.67 9.50 1.43
N ARG A 171 6.84 10.47 0.53
CA ARG A 171 7.71 11.64 0.74
C ARG A 171 6.95 12.96 0.58
N ASP A 172 5.91 12.97 -0.25
CA ASP A 172 5.02 14.11 -0.42
C ASP A 172 3.57 13.64 -0.33
N VAL A 173 2.92 13.93 0.79
CA VAL A 173 1.56 13.45 1.09
C VAL A 173 0.47 14.12 0.25
N ARG A 174 0.82 15.07 -0.62
CA ARG A 174 -0.11 15.61 -1.64
C ARG A 174 -0.38 14.60 -2.75
N TRP A 175 0.49 13.61 -2.94
CA TRP A 175 0.30 12.51 -3.87
C TRP A 175 -0.95 11.71 -3.51
N GLY A 176 -1.84 11.48 -4.48
CA GLY A 176 -3.13 10.83 -4.25
C GLY A 176 -3.03 9.40 -3.75
N ARG A 177 -1.96 8.68 -4.14
CA ARG A 177 -1.71 7.28 -3.74
C ARG A 177 -1.00 7.14 -2.38
N THR A 178 -0.89 8.20 -1.61
CA THR A 178 -0.37 8.14 -0.23
C THR A 178 -1.11 7.09 0.61
N GLU A 179 -2.42 6.95 0.43
CA GLU A 179 -3.24 5.95 1.13
C GLU A 179 -2.79 4.49 0.92
N GLU A 180 -2.11 4.21 -0.19
CA GLU A 180 -1.65 2.88 -0.55
C GLU A 180 -0.31 2.51 0.10
N THR A 181 0.37 3.47 0.74
CA THR A 181 1.71 3.29 1.32
C THR A 181 1.66 2.86 2.79
N PHE A 182 2.69 2.13 3.25
CA PHE A 182 2.87 1.85 4.67
C PHE A 182 3.48 3.04 5.45
N GLY A 183 3.83 4.12 4.79
CA GLY A 183 4.34 5.35 5.39
C GLY A 183 5.61 5.91 4.77
N GLU A 184 6.30 6.78 5.54
CA GLU A 184 7.44 7.58 5.05
C GLU A 184 8.81 7.01 5.38
N ASP A 185 8.89 5.99 6.27
CA ASP A 185 10.16 5.40 6.65
C ASP A 185 10.50 4.18 5.79
N PRO A 186 11.67 4.18 5.10
CA PRO A 186 12.04 3.08 4.21
C PRO A 186 12.13 1.72 4.88
N TRP A 187 12.72 1.66 6.08
CA TRP A 187 12.89 0.40 6.78
C TRP A 187 11.58 -0.15 7.33
N LEU A 188 10.72 0.71 7.92
CA LEU A 188 9.39 0.31 8.38
C LEU A 188 8.52 -0.19 7.22
N VAL A 189 8.53 0.51 6.07
CA VAL A 189 7.86 0.05 4.84
C VAL A 189 8.35 -1.34 4.46
N GLY A 190 9.67 -1.56 4.47
CA GLY A 190 10.27 -2.86 4.19
C GLY A 190 9.83 -3.96 5.16
N VAL A 191 9.78 -3.67 6.46
CA VAL A 191 9.32 -4.62 7.50
C VAL A 191 7.86 -5.00 7.29
N MET A 192 6.97 -3.99 7.10
CA MET A 192 5.54 -4.21 6.91
C MET A 192 5.25 -4.92 5.58
N ALA A 193 5.90 -4.52 4.50
CA ALA A 193 5.76 -5.16 3.19
C ALA A 193 6.24 -6.61 3.21
N THR A 194 7.36 -6.90 3.85
CA THR A 194 7.87 -8.27 4.01
C THR A 194 6.85 -9.16 4.74
N ALA A 195 6.25 -8.65 5.81
CA ALA A 195 5.18 -9.35 6.54
C ALA A 195 3.95 -9.58 5.66
N TYR A 196 3.53 -8.57 4.91
CA TYR A 196 2.39 -8.66 3.98
C TYR A 196 2.64 -9.73 2.90
N VAL A 197 3.80 -9.73 2.26
CA VAL A 197 4.18 -10.70 1.23
C VAL A 197 4.14 -12.13 1.80
N LYS A 198 4.74 -12.36 2.98
CA LYS A 198 4.69 -13.68 3.65
C LYS A 198 3.26 -14.14 3.90
N GLY A 199 2.41 -13.25 4.40
CA GLY A 199 1.00 -13.55 4.64
C GLY A 199 0.24 -13.88 3.36
N LEU A 200 0.35 -13.03 2.34
CA LEU A 200 -0.38 -13.18 1.08
C LEU A 200 0.03 -14.46 0.34
N GLN A 201 1.32 -14.72 0.22
CA GLN A 201 1.86 -15.90 -0.48
C GLN A 201 1.63 -17.20 0.30
N GLY A 202 1.54 -17.14 1.63
CA GLY A 202 1.45 -18.31 2.49
C GLY A 202 2.70 -19.19 2.44
N ASP A 203 2.69 -20.26 3.24
CA ASP A 203 3.86 -21.16 3.36
C ASP A 203 4.19 -21.93 2.08
N LYS A 204 3.19 -22.17 1.23
CA LYS A 204 3.36 -22.92 -0.02
C LYS A 204 3.71 -22.04 -1.22
N ARG A 205 3.62 -20.73 -1.08
CA ARG A 205 3.76 -19.76 -2.19
C ARG A 205 2.85 -20.16 -3.38
N ASP A 206 1.59 -20.46 -3.08
CA ASP A 206 0.57 -20.85 -4.06
C ASP A 206 -0.29 -19.66 -4.54
N LEU A 207 0.10 -18.46 -4.15
CA LEU A 207 -0.37 -17.15 -4.63
C LEU A 207 0.85 -16.24 -4.71
N LEU A 208 1.07 -15.59 -5.85
CA LEU A 208 2.18 -14.63 -6.00
C LEU A 208 1.76 -13.27 -5.45
N ALA A 209 2.57 -12.69 -4.57
CA ALA A 209 2.52 -11.27 -4.27
C ALA A 209 3.26 -10.48 -5.35
N THR A 210 2.79 -9.28 -5.67
CA THR A 210 3.39 -8.40 -6.68
C THR A 210 3.85 -7.12 -6.01
N LEU A 211 5.15 -6.93 -5.93
CA LEU A 211 5.75 -5.72 -5.34
C LEU A 211 5.59 -4.55 -6.30
N LYS A 212 4.93 -3.49 -5.86
CA LYS A 212 4.69 -2.31 -6.70
C LYS A 212 4.87 -1.01 -5.91
N HIS A 213 5.17 0.13 -6.55
CA HIS A 213 5.52 0.26 -7.98
C HIS A 213 7.02 0.46 -8.08
N TYR A 214 7.72 -0.48 -8.64
CA TYR A 214 9.18 -0.54 -8.71
C TYR A 214 9.71 0.47 -9.73
N VAL A 215 10.31 1.61 -9.32
CA VAL A 215 10.61 2.11 -7.97
C VAL A 215 10.54 3.65 -7.95
N GLY A 216 10.28 4.21 -6.77
CA GLY A 216 10.34 5.66 -6.55
C GLY A 216 9.10 6.44 -6.96
N HIS A 217 7.98 5.77 -7.25
CA HIS A 217 6.74 6.38 -7.76
C HIS A 217 6.17 7.49 -6.86
N SER A 218 6.37 7.40 -5.55
CA SER A 218 5.91 8.38 -4.56
C SER A 218 6.71 9.68 -4.50
N PHE A 219 7.81 9.80 -5.24
CA PHE A 219 8.70 10.97 -5.22
C PHE A 219 8.66 11.78 -6.52
N SER A 220 7.53 11.76 -7.19
CA SER A 220 7.29 12.48 -8.45
C SER A 220 7.26 14.00 -8.27
N GLU A 221 7.59 14.72 -9.33
CA GLU A 221 7.57 16.18 -9.35
C GLU A 221 6.21 16.74 -8.90
N GLY A 222 6.25 17.59 -7.88
CA GLY A 222 5.06 18.26 -7.34
C GLY A 222 4.00 17.31 -6.83
N ALA A 223 4.36 16.09 -6.45
CA ALA A 223 3.47 15.01 -6.03
C ALA A 223 2.42 14.62 -7.10
N ARG A 224 2.70 14.88 -8.36
CA ARG A 224 1.78 14.54 -9.47
C ARG A 224 1.96 13.10 -9.88
N ASN A 225 0.85 12.40 -10.01
CA ASN A 225 0.86 11.01 -10.44
C ASN A 225 1.56 10.87 -11.81
N HIS A 226 2.48 9.90 -11.94
CA HIS A 226 3.29 9.61 -13.13
C HIS A 226 4.32 10.68 -13.55
N ALA A 227 4.46 11.79 -12.83
CA ALA A 227 5.46 12.79 -13.15
C ALA A 227 6.90 12.26 -12.97
N PRO A 228 7.91 12.82 -13.65
CA PRO A 228 9.29 12.39 -13.54
C PRO A 228 9.82 12.40 -12.10
N VAL A 229 10.79 11.54 -11.83
CA VAL A 229 11.50 11.43 -10.55
C VAL A 229 12.96 11.77 -10.74
N HIS A 230 13.47 12.68 -9.90
CA HIS A 230 14.87 13.13 -9.93
C HIS A 230 15.59 12.68 -8.66
N LEU A 231 16.37 11.61 -8.77
CA LEU A 231 17.11 11.02 -7.66
C LEU A 231 18.54 10.63 -8.08
N GLY A 232 19.48 10.87 -7.18
CA GLY A 232 20.77 10.19 -7.27
C GLY A 232 20.67 8.74 -6.82
N PHE A 233 21.54 7.87 -7.32
CA PHE A 233 21.48 6.43 -7.02
C PHE A 233 21.59 6.11 -5.52
N SER A 234 22.42 6.86 -4.75
CA SER A 234 22.52 6.65 -3.30
C SER A 234 21.17 6.83 -2.59
N GLU A 235 20.44 7.90 -2.91
CA GLU A 235 19.09 8.13 -2.35
C GLU A 235 18.08 7.10 -2.84
N LEU A 236 18.13 6.74 -4.12
CA LEU A 236 17.29 5.70 -4.70
C LEU A 236 17.49 4.37 -3.97
N ASN A 237 18.75 3.97 -3.73
CA ASN A 237 19.09 2.69 -3.11
C ASN A 237 18.78 2.65 -1.61
N ASP A 238 19.08 3.74 -0.88
CA ASP A 238 18.92 3.77 0.57
C ASP A 238 17.47 4.03 1.01
N THR A 239 16.66 4.67 0.16
CA THR A 239 15.29 5.06 0.50
C THR A 239 14.25 4.21 -0.23
N PHE A 240 14.30 4.16 -1.57
CA PHE A 240 13.19 3.62 -2.36
C PHE A 240 13.38 2.14 -2.74
N LEU A 241 14.61 1.72 -3.02
CA LEU A 241 14.91 0.31 -3.34
C LEU A 241 14.94 -0.59 -2.09
N LEU A 242 15.26 -0.05 -0.91
CA LEU A 242 15.39 -0.83 0.32
C LEU A 242 14.16 -1.70 0.65
N PRO A 243 12.91 -1.20 0.63
CA PRO A 243 11.76 -2.03 0.90
C PRO A 243 11.60 -3.20 -0.08
N PHE A 244 11.89 -2.97 -1.35
CA PHE A 244 11.85 -4.02 -2.39
C PHE A 244 12.94 -5.07 -2.17
N GLU A 245 14.17 -4.65 -1.88
CA GLU A 245 15.27 -5.57 -1.54
C GLU A 245 14.90 -6.47 -0.36
N MET A 246 14.32 -5.88 0.70
CA MET A 246 13.85 -6.62 1.88
C MET A 246 12.78 -7.64 1.50
N ALA A 247 11.76 -7.27 0.76
CA ALA A 247 10.67 -8.17 0.38
C ALA A 247 11.14 -9.30 -0.56
N VAL A 248 12.04 -9.00 -1.50
CA VAL A 248 12.63 -10.02 -2.39
C VAL A 248 13.44 -11.02 -1.59
N LYS A 249 14.38 -10.55 -0.74
CA LYS A 249 15.32 -11.42 -0.04
C LYS A 249 14.72 -12.11 1.19
N LEU A 250 13.84 -11.43 1.94
CA LEU A 250 13.31 -11.93 3.21
C LEU A 250 11.97 -12.64 3.08
N ALA A 251 11.22 -12.40 2.01
CA ALA A 251 9.89 -12.98 1.79
C ALA A 251 9.78 -13.77 0.47
N ASN A 252 10.84 -13.84 -0.34
CA ASN A 252 10.82 -14.54 -1.62
C ASN A 252 9.61 -14.15 -2.49
N ALA A 253 9.43 -12.84 -2.70
CA ALA A 253 8.31 -12.31 -3.47
C ALA A 253 8.28 -12.90 -4.89
N GLY A 254 7.09 -13.27 -5.38
CA GLY A 254 6.93 -13.99 -6.63
C GLY A 254 6.81 -13.11 -7.86
N SER A 255 6.47 -11.83 -7.67
CA SER A 255 6.30 -10.90 -8.78
C SER A 255 6.69 -9.48 -8.41
N VAL A 256 7.08 -8.70 -9.42
CA VAL A 256 7.39 -7.27 -9.32
C VAL A 256 6.72 -6.54 -10.48
N MET A 257 6.27 -5.30 -10.22
CA MET A 257 5.62 -4.42 -11.20
C MET A 257 6.38 -3.10 -11.28
N PRO A 258 6.97 -2.73 -12.45
CA PRO A 258 7.60 -1.43 -12.65
C PRO A 258 6.61 -0.29 -12.53
N ALA A 259 7.10 0.90 -12.17
CA ALA A 259 6.31 2.11 -12.09
C ALA A 259 6.16 2.80 -13.46
N TYR A 260 5.15 3.67 -13.58
CA TYR A 260 4.83 4.40 -14.82
C TYR A 260 5.82 5.49 -15.21
N HIS A 261 6.41 6.16 -14.22
CA HIS A 261 7.26 7.34 -14.39
C HIS A 261 8.65 6.98 -14.93
N ASP A 262 9.43 8.00 -15.22
CA ASP A 262 10.86 7.89 -15.51
C ASP A 262 11.71 8.38 -14.34
N ILE A 263 12.88 7.77 -14.17
CA ILE A 263 13.94 8.22 -13.27
C ILE A 263 15.14 8.61 -14.13
N ASP A 264 15.63 9.83 -13.97
CA ASP A 264 16.77 10.33 -14.75
C ASP A 264 16.57 10.12 -16.26
N ASN A 265 15.35 10.37 -16.74
CA ASN A 265 14.87 10.23 -18.13
C ASN A 265 14.74 8.78 -18.64
N GLN A 266 14.89 7.76 -17.77
CA GLN A 266 14.70 6.35 -18.13
C GLN A 266 13.38 5.85 -17.59
N PRO A 267 12.37 5.52 -18.44
CA PRO A 267 11.10 4.96 -18.01
C PRO A 267 11.25 3.62 -17.31
N GLY A 268 10.52 3.41 -16.23
CA GLY A 268 10.63 2.21 -15.40
C GLY A 268 10.43 0.90 -16.16
N HIS A 269 9.50 0.88 -17.14
CA HIS A 269 9.23 -0.30 -17.95
C HIS A 269 10.32 -0.66 -18.97
N SER A 270 11.29 0.22 -19.20
CA SER A 270 12.42 0.01 -20.12
C SER A 270 13.79 0.18 -19.44
N ASP A 271 13.82 0.21 -18.11
CA ASP A 271 15.06 0.37 -17.34
C ASP A 271 15.72 -0.99 -17.07
N SER A 272 16.63 -1.38 -17.96
CA SER A 272 17.37 -2.66 -17.83
C SER A 272 18.30 -2.68 -16.61
N PHE A 273 18.81 -1.53 -16.17
CA PHE A 273 19.62 -1.46 -14.97
C PHE A 273 18.80 -1.84 -13.73
N LEU A 274 17.61 -1.30 -13.57
CA LEU A 274 16.74 -1.62 -12.43
C LEU A 274 16.12 -3.02 -12.55
N LEU A 275 15.57 -3.37 -13.73
CA LEU A 275 14.82 -4.63 -13.89
C LEU A 275 15.73 -5.87 -13.99
N THR A 276 16.89 -5.73 -14.59
CA THR A 276 17.81 -6.86 -14.78
C THR A 276 18.99 -6.79 -13.79
N THR A 277 19.80 -5.72 -13.84
CA THR A 277 21.03 -5.67 -13.05
C THR A 277 20.75 -5.64 -11.55
N VAL A 278 19.90 -4.72 -11.07
CA VAL A 278 19.61 -4.61 -9.63
C VAL A 278 18.73 -5.77 -9.16
N LEU A 279 17.57 -5.95 -9.80
CA LEU A 279 16.55 -6.87 -9.29
C LEU A 279 16.96 -8.34 -9.46
N ARG A 280 17.42 -8.75 -10.66
CA ARG A 280 17.76 -10.16 -10.94
C ARG A 280 19.19 -10.51 -10.58
N GLU A 281 20.18 -9.74 -11.07
CA GLU A 281 21.58 -10.11 -10.92
C GLU A 281 22.12 -9.82 -9.50
N GLN A 282 21.78 -8.67 -8.91
CA GLN A 282 22.27 -8.29 -7.57
C GLN A 282 21.42 -8.90 -6.45
N TRP A 283 20.09 -8.93 -6.58
CA TRP A 283 19.22 -9.45 -5.52
C TRP A 283 18.81 -10.91 -5.71
N GLY A 284 19.02 -11.48 -6.88
CA GLY A 284 18.69 -12.88 -7.16
C GLY A 284 17.19 -13.13 -7.33
N PHE A 285 16.41 -12.12 -7.74
CA PHE A 285 14.99 -12.29 -8.00
C PHE A 285 14.74 -13.27 -9.15
N ASP A 286 14.02 -14.35 -8.90
CA ASP A 286 13.74 -15.44 -9.83
C ASP A 286 12.26 -15.54 -10.27
N GLY A 287 11.42 -14.61 -9.79
CA GLY A 287 10.01 -14.52 -10.16
C GLY A 287 9.74 -13.82 -11.49
N ILE A 288 8.48 -13.45 -11.73
CA ILE A 288 8.04 -12.75 -12.94
C ILE A 288 7.92 -11.24 -12.74
N ILE A 289 8.26 -10.47 -13.76
CA ILE A 289 8.05 -9.03 -13.82
C ILE A 289 6.86 -8.77 -14.74
N VAL A 290 5.80 -8.17 -14.18
CA VAL A 290 4.57 -7.85 -14.92
C VAL A 290 4.47 -6.33 -15.11
N ALA A 291 3.98 -5.88 -16.26
CA ALA A 291 3.78 -4.45 -16.50
C ALA A 291 2.70 -3.88 -15.57
N ASP A 292 2.83 -2.62 -15.16
CA ASP A 292 1.68 -1.86 -14.72
C ASP A 292 0.74 -1.60 -15.90
N TYR A 293 -0.55 -1.40 -15.66
CA TYR A 293 -1.58 -1.41 -16.70
C TYR A 293 -1.34 -0.35 -17.77
N GLY A 294 -1.06 -0.80 -19.01
CA GLY A 294 -0.74 0.07 -20.11
C GLY A 294 0.69 0.65 -20.13
N GLY A 295 1.52 0.30 -19.13
CA GLY A 295 2.86 0.88 -18.96
C GLY A 295 3.80 0.66 -20.15
N VAL A 296 3.63 -0.42 -20.93
CA VAL A 296 4.44 -0.65 -22.14
C VAL A 296 4.03 0.31 -23.24
N SER A 297 2.74 0.53 -23.47
CA SER A 297 2.25 1.45 -24.50
C SER A 297 2.63 2.92 -24.20
N LEU A 298 2.80 3.29 -22.95
CA LEU A 298 3.27 4.63 -22.57
C LEU A 298 4.66 4.95 -23.10
N LEU A 299 5.49 3.96 -23.43
CA LEU A 299 6.83 4.21 -23.97
C LEU A 299 6.78 4.99 -25.30
N HIS A 300 5.80 4.72 -26.17
CA HIS A 300 5.59 5.51 -27.40
C HIS A 300 4.54 6.60 -27.24
N GLN A 301 3.47 6.38 -26.43
CA GLN A 301 2.37 7.33 -26.33
C GLN A 301 2.72 8.55 -25.46
N HIS A 302 3.48 8.38 -24.37
CA HIS A 302 3.77 9.42 -23.40
C HIS A 302 5.26 9.76 -23.26
N HIS A 303 6.12 8.73 -23.11
CA HIS A 303 7.56 8.96 -22.93
C HIS A 303 8.27 9.32 -24.24
N GLY A 304 7.71 8.96 -25.41
CA GLY A 304 8.26 9.29 -26.71
C GLY A 304 9.64 8.67 -26.98
N ILE A 305 9.94 7.50 -26.42
CA ILE A 305 11.23 6.81 -26.57
C ILE A 305 11.19 5.67 -27.59
N SER A 306 10.04 5.42 -28.18
CA SER A 306 9.84 4.46 -29.29
C SER A 306 8.86 5.03 -30.31
N HIS A 307 8.92 4.54 -31.54
CA HIS A 307 8.11 5.04 -32.64
C HIS A 307 6.75 4.33 -32.72
N ASP A 308 6.69 3.09 -32.28
CA ASP A 308 5.50 2.24 -32.38
C ASP A 308 5.42 1.19 -31.27
N ALA A 309 4.33 0.44 -31.27
CA ALA A 309 4.07 -0.59 -30.29
C ALA A 309 5.06 -1.78 -30.35
N ALA A 310 5.60 -2.11 -31.54
CA ALA A 310 6.59 -3.17 -31.67
C ALA A 310 7.93 -2.79 -31.02
N GLU A 311 8.37 -1.53 -31.22
CA GLU A 311 9.55 -1.00 -30.54
C GLU A 311 9.34 -0.92 -29.03
N SER A 312 8.16 -0.46 -28.55
CA SER A 312 7.83 -0.43 -27.13
C SER A 312 7.89 -1.82 -26.50
N ALA A 313 7.31 -2.84 -27.15
CA ALA A 313 7.39 -4.22 -26.69
C ALA A 313 8.85 -4.68 -26.59
N ALA A 314 9.63 -4.48 -27.64
CA ALA A 314 11.05 -4.86 -27.65
C ALA A 314 11.86 -4.17 -26.54
N LEU A 315 11.67 -2.87 -26.30
CA LEU A 315 12.34 -2.14 -25.24
C LEU A 315 12.00 -2.73 -23.86
N ALA A 316 10.72 -2.94 -23.57
CA ALA A 316 10.27 -3.43 -22.27
C ALA A 316 10.74 -4.87 -22.01
N PHE A 317 10.56 -5.78 -22.97
CA PHE A 317 10.93 -7.18 -22.81
C PHE A 317 12.46 -7.40 -22.78
N ASN A 318 13.22 -6.65 -23.57
CA ASN A 318 14.69 -6.66 -23.47
C ASN A 318 15.20 -6.12 -22.14
N ALA A 319 14.49 -5.14 -21.53
CA ALA A 319 14.86 -4.61 -20.23
C ALA A 319 14.64 -5.58 -19.07
N GLY A 320 13.76 -6.58 -19.25
CA GLY A 320 13.53 -7.61 -18.23
C GLY A 320 12.06 -7.88 -17.89
N LEU A 321 11.11 -7.20 -18.54
CA LEU A 321 9.68 -7.50 -18.41
C LEU A 321 9.37 -8.92 -18.88
N ASP A 322 8.40 -9.59 -18.25
CA ASP A 322 7.97 -10.95 -18.63
C ASP A 322 6.55 -10.97 -19.19
N VAL A 323 5.63 -10.16 -18.66
CA VAL A 323 4.22 -10.17 -19.09
C VAL A 323 3.69 -8.75 -19.19
N GLU A 324 3.12 -8.40 -20.33
CA GLU A 324 2.38 -7.15 -20.50
C GLU A 324 0.97 -7.27 -19.92
N LEU A 325 0.57 -6.29 -19.09
CA LEU A 325 -0.75 -6.13 -18.50
C LEU A 325 -1.34 -4.77 -18.92
N PRO A 326 -2.66 -4.62 -18.95
CA PRO A 326 -3.72 -5.60 -18.67
C PRO A 326 -4.08 -6.49 -19.87
N LYS A 327 -3.51 -6.22 -21.04
CA LYS A 327 -3.77 -6.88 -22.33
C LYS A 327 -2.57 -6.74 -23.27
N ASP A 328 -2.69 -7.20 -24.48
CA ASP A 328 -1.65 -7.32 -25.49
C ASP A 328 -1.42 -6.06 -26.34
N ASP A 329 -1.48 -4.86 -25.81
CA ASP A 329 -1.39 -3.61 -26.59
C ASP A 329 -0.14 -3.53 -27.47
N CYS A 330 1.01 -3.89 -26.93
CA CYS A 330 2.28 -3.91 -27.63
C CYS A 330 2.75 -5.35 -27.93
N ALA A 331 2.48 -6.31 -27.04
CA ALA A 331 2.94 -7.69 -27.23
C ALA A 331 2.33 -8.40 -28.46
N ARG A 332 1.17 -7.97 -28.93
CA ARG A 332 0.60 -8.45 -30.21
C ARG A 332 1.49 -8.18 -31.43
N HIS A 333 2.44 -7.24 -31.30
CA HIS A 333 3.39 -6.85 -32.35
C HIS A 333 4.76 -7.53 -32.19
N LEU A 334 4.90 -8.54 -31.31
CA LEU A 334 6.17 -9.24 -31.09
C LEU A 334 6.68 -9.96 -32.35
N ALA A 335 5.80 -10.47 -33.18
CA ALA A 335 6.20 -11.08 -34.45
C ALA A 335 6.92 -10.07 -35.37
N ASP A 336 6.38 -8.87 -35.50
CA ASP A 336 7.01 -7.76 -36.24
C ASP A 336 8.33 -7.32 -35.56
N ALA A 337 8.36 -7.24 -34.22
CA ALA A 337 9.58 -6.90 -33.49
C ALA A 337 10.72 -7.91 -33.71
N VAL A 338 10.39 -9.21 -33.78
CA VAL A 338 11.36 -10.26 -34.09
C VAL A 338 11.82 -10.17 -35.55
N GLU A 339 10.90 -9.99 -36.49
CA GLU A 339 11.23 -9.83 -37.91
C GLU A 339 12.14 -8.62 -38.17
N ARG A 340 11.90 -7.52 -37.49
CA ARG A 340 12.74 -6.31 -37.53
C ARG A 340 14.07 -6.46 -36.77
N GLY A 341 14.29 -7.59 -36.06
CA GLY A 341 15.51 -7.83 -35.28
C GLY A 341 15.60 -7.01 -33.99
N LEU A 342 14.49 -6.47 -33.50
CA LEU A 342 14.43 -5.63 -32.29
C LEU A 342 14.51 -6.48 -31.01
N ILE A 343 14.02 -7.73 -31.06
CA ILE A 343 14.12 -8.72 -30.00
C ILE A 343 14.44 -10.09 -30.61
N SER A 344 15.29 -10.88 -29.95
CA SER A 344 15.64 -12.22 -30.44
C SER A 344 14.70 -13.29 -29.90
N MET A 345 14.52 -14.39 -30.67
CA MET A 345 13.79 -15.56 -30.16
C MET A 345 14.44 -16.20 -28.93
N ALA A 346 15.76 -16.09 -28.79
CA ALA A 346 16.44 -16.54 -27.56
C ALA A 346 16.00 -15.74 -26.33
N LYS A 347 15.79 -14.41 -26.47
CA LYS A 347 15.24 -13.58 -25.40
C LYS A 347 13.78 -13.93 -25.10
N VAL A 348 12.97 -14.19 -26.13
CA VAL A 348 11.59 -14.67 -25.97
C VAL A 348 11.57 -16.00 -25.20
N ASP A 349 12.44 -16.95 -25.54
CA ASP A 349 12.53 -18.25 -24.85
C ASP A 349 12.92 -18.10 -23.37
N GLU A 350 13.84 -17.18 -23.07
CA GLU A 350 14.22 -16.84 -21.69
C GLU A 350 13.00 -16.32 -20.90
N ILE A 351 12.25 -15.38 -21.46
CA ILE A 351 11.07 -14.77 -20.82
C ILE A 351 9.98 -15.82 -20.60
N VAL A 352 9.60 -16.55 -21.65
CA VAL A 352 8.57 -17.59 -21.58
C VAL A 352 8.97 -18.70 -20.62
N GLY A 353 10.27 -19.02 -20.55
CA GLY A 353 10.81 -19.96 -19.57
C GLY A 353 10.50 -19.55 -18.13
N ARG A 354 10.65 -18.26 -17.80
CA ARG A 354 10.29 -17.74 -16.46
C ARG A 354 8.78 -17.83 -16.20
N VAL A 355 7.96 -17.42 -17.15
CA VAL A 355 6.49 -17.48 -17.04
C VAL A 355 6.01 -18.92 -16.82
N LEU A 356 6.50 -19.87 -17.61
CA LEU A 356 6.15 -21.28 -17.47
C LEU A 356 6.66 -21.87 -16.14
N THR A 357 7.84 -21.46 -15.70
CA THR A 357 8.39 -21.88 -14.40
C THR A 357 7.44 -21.53 -13.25
N GLU A 358 6.91 -20.31 -13.22
CA GLU A 358 5.94 -19.92 -12.19
C GLU A 358 4.62 -20.67 -12.32
N LYS A 359 4.10 -20.91 -13.53
CA LYS A 359 2.90 -21.72 -13.74
C LYS A 359 3.06 -23.16 -13.22
N PHE A 360 4.23 -23.77 -13.42
CA PHE A 360 4.54 -25.10 -12.85
C PHE A 360 4.70 -25.05 -11.32
N ARG A 361 5.40 -24.04 -10.78
CA ARG A 361 5.57 -23.87 -9.33
C ARG A 361 4.25 -23.67 -8.60
N LEU A 362 3.31 -22.96 -9.23
CA LEU A 362 1.94 -22.76 -8.71
C LEU A 362 1.05 -24.01 -8.82
N GLY A 363 1.51 -25.07 -9.48
CA GLY A 363 0.75 -26.31 -9.68
C GLY A 363 -0.42 -26.17 -10.67
N LEU A 364 -0.41 -25.14 -11.53
CA LEU A 364 -1.53 -24.88 -12.44
C LEU A 364 -1.75 -25.98 -13.49
N PHE A 365 -0.70 -26.69 -13.88
CA PHE A 365 -0.84 -27.81 -14.82
C PHE A 365 -1.54 -29.03 -14.22
N GLU A 366 -1.47 -29.20 -12.91
CA GLU A 366 -2.09 -30.29 -12.14
C GLU A 366 -3.48 -29.90 -11.63
N ASN A 367 -3.64 -28.65 -11.21
CA ASN A 367 -4.89 -28.15 -10.64
C ASN A 367 -5.20 -26.71 -11.09
N PRO A 368 -5.67 -26.52 -12.33
CA PRO A 368 -5.94 -25.20 -12.87
C PRO A 368 -7.29 -24.58 -12.45
N TYR A 369 -8.18 -25.37 -11.81
CA TYR A 369 -9.55 -24.96 -11.52
C TYR A 369 -9.76 -24.59 -10.06
N ALA A 370 -10.62 -23.58 -9.82
CA ALA A 370 -11.12 -23.26 -8.49
C ALA A 370 -12.32 -24.16 -8.12
N ASP A 371 -12.46 -24.47 -6.85
CA ASP A 371 -13.60 -25.21 -6.33
C ASP A 371 -14.80 -24.25 -6.14
N GLU A 372 -15.84 -24.40 -6.95
CA GLU A 372 -17.06 -23.57 -6.88
C GLU A 372 -17.81 -23.67 -5.54
N ASN A 373 -17.58 -24.72 -4.77
CA ASN A 373 -18.20 -24.92 -3.46
C ASN A 373 -17.24 -24.60 -2.29
N GLY A 374 -15.96 -24.36 -2.60
CA GLY A 374 -14.92 -24.00 -1.64
C GLY A 374 -14.71 -22.49 -1.48
N ILE A 375 -15.57 -21.65 -2.08
CA ILE A 375 -15.48 -20.19 -1.96
C ILE A 375 -15.72 -19.79 -0.50
N ASP A 376 -14.76 -19.05 0.07
CA ASP A 376 -14.78 -18.61 1.46
C ASP A 376 -14.45 -17.11 1.54
N LEU A 377 -15.49 -16.29 1.50
CA LEU A 377 -15.41 -14.84 1.58
C LEU A 377 -16.06 -14.34 2.86
N GLN A 378 -15.49 -13.32 3.50
CA GLN A 378 -16.01 -12.67 4.69
C GLN A 378 -16.33 -13.62 5.85
N ASN A 379 -15.53 -14.67 6.04
CA ASN A 379 -15.71 -15.49 7.22
C ASN A 379 -15.44 -14.71 8.51
N GLU A 380 -15.86 -15.24 9.65
CA GLU A 380 -15.78 -14.53 10.93
C GLU A 380 -14.35 -14.13 11.29
N MET A 381 -13.37 -15.03 11.09
CA MET A 381 -11.96 -14.75 11.37
C MET A 381 -11.44 -13.60 10.51
N THR A 382 -11.76 -13.56 9.23
CA THR A 382 -11.33 -12.51 8.30
C THR A 382 -11.90 -11.17 8.73
N ARG A 383 -13.20 -11.11 9.07
CA ARG A 383 -13.83 -9.87 9.57
C ARG A 383 -13.23 -9.41 10.90
N GLN A 384 -12.92 -10.34 11.82
CA GLN A 384 -12.29 -10.03 13.11
C GLN A 384 -10.89 -9.43 12.90
N VAL A 385 -10.07 -10.02 12.03
CA VAL A 385 -8.72 -9.50 11.75
C VAL A 385 -8.79 -8.12 11.08
N ALA A 386 -9.72 -7.90 10.14
CA ALA A 386 -9.91 -6.59 9.52
C ALA A 386 -10.29 -5.52 10.58
N ARG A 387 -11.19 -5.85 11.52
CA ARG A 387 -11.56 -4.97 12.63
C ARG A 387 -10.39 -4.75 13.60
N GLU A 388 -9.57 -5.77 13.87
CA GLU A 388 -8.38 -5.64 14.73
C GLU A 388 -7.38 -4.64 14.14
N VAL A 389 -7.11 -4.72 12.84
CA VAL A 389 -6.26 -3.73 12.13
C VAL A 389 -6.86 -2.33 12.25
N ALA A 390 -8.15 -2.17 11.96
CA ALA A 390 -8.83 -0.88 12.07
C ALA A 390 -8.70 -0.28 13.47
N THR A 391 -9.00 -1.07 14.51
CA THR A 391 -8.97 -0.60 15.91
C THR A 391 -7.55 -0.24 16.36
N LYS A 392 -6.57 -1.10 16.06
CA LYS A 392 -5.17 -0.92 16.48
C LYS A 392 -4.47 0.23 15.75
N SER A 393 -4.97 0.64 14.60
CA SER A 393 -4.43 1.74 13.81
C SER A 393 -4.98 3.13 14.20
N VAL A 394 -6.06 3.20 14.98
CA VAL A 394 -6.60 4.50 15.41
C VAL A 394 -5.56 5.25 16.24
N THR A 395 -5.22 6.44 15.80
CA THR A 395 -4.16 7.27 16.37
C THR A 395 -4.75 8.51 17.03
N LEU A 396 -4.49 8.69 18.31
CA LEU A 396 -4.90 9.87 19.08
C LEU A 396 -3.78 10.91 19.03
N LEU A 397 -4.08 12.11 18.53
CA LEU A 397 -3.09 13.19 18.40
C LEU A 397 -3.22 14.26 19.48
N GLU A 398 -4.45 14.57 19.91
CA GLU A 398 -4.75 15.54 20.96
C GLU A 398 -5.83 14.98 21.90
N ASN A 399 -5.70 15.24 23.20
CA ASN A 399 -6.74 14.94 24.19
C ASN A 399 -6.56 15.80 25.45
N ASN A 400 -7.52 16.65 25.73
CA ASN A 400 -7.52 17.47 26.95
C ASN A 400 -8.11 16.76 28.19
N GLY A 401 -8.36 15.44 28.07
CA GLY A 401 -8.97 14.61 29.10
C GLY A 401 -10.45 14.30 28.84
N ILE A 402 -11.03 14.73 27.69
CA ILE A 402 -12.42 14.42 27.32
C ILE A 402 -12.60 12.94 26.96
N LEU A 403 -11.57 12.31 26.39
CA LEU A 403 -11.57 10.90 25.99
C LEU A 403 -10.87 10.03 27.05
N PRO A 404 -11.39 8.80 27.26
CA PRO A 404 -12.60 8.21 26.69
C PRO A 404 -13.87 8.87 27.27
N LEU A 405 -14.94 8.89 26.48
CA LEU A 405 -16.25 9.44 26.92
C LEU A 405 -16.75 8.69 28.16
N ASN A 406 -17.11 9.43 29.21
CA ASN A 406 -17.63 8.87 30.44
C ASN A 406 -19.15 8.78 30.42
N GLY A 407 -19.68 7.61 30.83
CA GLY A 407 -21.11 7.37 30.87
C GLY A 407 -21.76 7.35 29.48
N LYS A 408 -22.95 7.94 29.38
CA LYS A 408 -23.71 8.07 28.12
C LYS A 408 -24.07 9.54 27.87
N PRO A 409 -23.10 10.39 27.48
CA PRO A 409 -23.38 11.78 27.19
C PRO A 409 -24.27 11.90 25.94
N ARG A 410 -24.98 13.04 25.83
CA ARG A 410 -25.65 13.41 24.59
C ARG A 410 -24.59 13.88 23.61
N VAL A 411 -24.46 13.17 22.49
CA VAL A 411 -23.46 13.40 21.46
C VAL A 411 -24.09 14.06 20.25
N ALA A 412 -23.60 15.22 19.84
CA ALA A 412 -23.82 15.72 18.50
C ALA A 412 -22.80 15.04 17.58
N LEU A 413 -23.24 14.10 16.77
CA LEU A 413 -22.42 13.46 15.74
C LEU A 413 -22.59 14.23 14.44
N VAL A 414 -21.53 14.90 14.01
CA VAL A 414 -21.56 15.87 12.92
C VAL A 414 -20.50 15.54 11.90
N GLY A 415 -20.73 15.90 10.67
CA GLY A 415 -19.71 15.84 9.62
C GLY A 415 -20.04 14.91 8.46
N PRO A 416 -19.42 15.16 7.30
CA PRO A 416 -19.73 14.44 6.07
C PRO A 416 -19.32 12.96 6.09
N THR A 417 -18.37 12.57 6.95
CA THR A 417 -17.89 11.19 7.02
C THR A 417 -18.51 10.39 8.18
N ALA A 418 -19.43 11.00 8.95
CA ALA A 418 -20.03 10.36 10.12
C ALA A 418 -20.97 9.19 9.78
N ASP A 419 -21.64 9.26 8.62
CA ASP A 419 -22.63 8.28 8.16
C ASP A 419 -22.51 7.98 6.66
N ASP A 420 -21.31 8.02 6.13
CA ASP A 420 -21.00 7.65 4.74
C ASP A 420 -20.08 6.43 4.71
N PRO A 421 -20.58 5.24 4.31
CA PRO A 421 -19.75 4.02 4.23
C PRO A 421 -18.53 4.18 3.31
N LEU A 422 -18.66 4.92 2.19
CA LEU A 422 -17.55 5.12 1.24
C LEU A 422 -16.42 5.99 1.81
N ALA A 423 -16.71 6.82 2.81
CA ALA A 423 -15.71 7.65 3.49
C ALA A 423 -14.75 6.84 4.40
N LEU A 424 -15.06 5.56 4.64
CA LEU A 424 -14.23 4.65 5.42
C LEU A 424 -13.38 3.72 4.55
N LEU A 425 -13.49 3.81 3.23
CA LEU A 425 -12.86 2.94 2.25
C LEU A 425 -11.76 3.68 1.48
N SER A 426 -10.75 2.94 1.04
CA SER A 426 -9.72 3.45 0.12
C SER A 426 -10.09 3.21 -1.34
N GLY A 427 -9.36 3.81 -2.27
CA GLY A 427 -9.63 3.74 -3.71
C GLY A 427 -9.52 2.32 -4.31
N TYR A 428 -8.76 1.43 -3.67
CA TYR A 428 -8.60 0.03 -4.10
C TYR A 428 -9.54 -0.94 -3.38
N SER A 429 -10.51 -0.46 -2.62
CA SER A 429 -11.63 -1.28 -2.15
C SER A 429 -12.67 -1.46 -3.27
N PHE A 430 -13.32 -2.64 -3.33
CA PHE A 430 -14.20 -2.97 -4.45
C PHE A 430 -15.27 -1.92 -4.74
N PRO A 431 -16.07 -1.42 -3.76
CA PRO A 431 -17.08 -0.41 -4.04
C PRO A 431 -16.52 0.92 -4.55
N ALA A 432 -15.39 1.39 -4.00
CA ALA A 432 -14.78 2.65 -4.43
C ALA A 432 -14.12 2.53 -5.81
N HIS A 433 -13.51 1.37 -6.10
CA HIS A 433 -12.81 1.14 -7.37
C HIS A 433 -13.76 1.07 -8.57
N LEU A 434 -14.96 0.54 -8.39
CA LEU A 434 -15.97 0.42 -9.45
C LEU A 434 -16.54 1.76 -9.93
N ILE A 435 -16.37 2.83 -9.14
CA ILE A 435 -16.87 4.17 -9.49
C ILE A 435 -16.27 4.67 -10.81
N ILE A 436 -15.02 4.33 -11.11
CA ILE A 436 -14.38 4.70 -12.38
C ILE A 436 -15.08 4.12 -13.63
N SER A 437 -15.82 3.04 -13.45
CA SER A 437 -16.63 2.39 -14.49
C SER A 437 -18.13 2.75 -14.39
N ASP A 438 -18.45 3.81 -13.66
CA ASP A 438 -19.83 4.28 -13.38
C ASP A 438 -20.74 3.18 -12.78
N MET A 439 -20.15 2.30 -11.98
CA MET A 439 -20.86 1.23 -11.28
C MET A 439 -20.97 1.54 -9.79
N VAL A 440 -22.07 1.14 -9.18
CA VAL A 440 -22.35 1.30 -7.76
C VAL A 440 -22.57 -0.07 -7.14
N GLU A 441 -21.74 -0.44 -6.15
CA GLU A 441 -21.90 -1.64 -5.33
C GLU A 441 -22.45 -1.28 -3.97
N GLU A 442 -23.23 -2.19 -3.39
CA GLU A 442 -23.74 -2.06 -2.03
C GLU A 442 -22.60 -2.05 -1.00
N THR A 443 -22.78 -1.22 0.04
CA THR A 443 -21.81 -1.05 1.15
C THR A 443 -22.41 -1.42 2.50
N SER A 444 -23.47 -2.24 2.51
CA SER A 444 -24.20 -2.67 3.71
C SER A 444 -23.32 -3.39 4.74
N GLN A 445 -22.19 -3.96 4.31
CA GLN A 445 -21.21 -4.59 5.17
C GLN A 445 -20.35 -3.59 5.96
N VAL A 446 -20.35 -2.30 5.60
CA VAL A 446 -19.54 -1.26 6.25
C VAL A 446 -20.35 -0.63 7.37
N THR A 447 -19.82 -0.71 8.59
CA THR A 447 -20.42 -0.04 9.74
C THR A 447 -19.93 1.39 9.85
N THR A 448 -20.83 2.36 9.81
CA THR A 448 -20.49 3.79 9.96
C THR A 448 -20.26 4.18 11.42
N PRO A 449 -19.52 5.27 11.71
CA PRO A 449 -19.43 5.82 13.06
C PRO A 449 -20.80 6.08 13.71
N ARG A 450 -21.77 6.56 12.94
CA ARG A 450 -23.14 6.76 13.42
C ARG A 450 -23.75 5.46 13.91
N ALA A 451 -23.78 4.42 13.08
CA ALA A 451 -24.38 3.14 13.44
C ALA A 451 -23.73 2.54 14.68
N ALA A 452 -22.40 2.60 14.80
CA ALA A 452 -21.66 2.07 15.95
C ALA A 452 -21.91 2.87 17.24
N LEU A 453 -21.92 4.20 17.18
CA LEU A 453 -22.19 5.04 18.34
C LEU A 453 -23.64 4.93 18.81
N GLU A 454 -24.63 4.91 17.92
CA GLU A 454 -26.04 4.65 18.24
C GLU A 454 -26.22 3.29 18.92
N HIS A 455 -25.47 2.27 18.49
CA HIS A 455 -25.49 0.95 19.13
C HIS A 455 -24.94 1.00 20.56
N TYR A 456 -23.82 1.69 20.81
CA TYR A 456 -23.19 1.72 22.14
C TYR A 456 -23.84 2.67 23.13
N LEU A 457 -24.26 3.85 22.69
CA LEU A 457 -24.81 4.88 23.55
C LEU A 457 -26.34 4.82 23.62
N GLY A 458 -26.98 4.30 22.60
CA GLY A 458 -28.41 4.37 22.35
C GLY A 458 -28.74 5.49 21.37
N ALA A 459 -29.64 5.24 20.42
CA ALA A 459 -30.00 6.19 19.36
C ALA A 459 -30.52 7.54 19.90
N SER A 460 -31.18 7.55 21.06
CA SER A 460 -31.65 8.81 21.71
C SER A 460 -30.52 9.69 22.26
N GLN A 461 -29.31 9.14 22.43
CA GLN A 461 -28.14 9.87 22.90
C GLN A 461 -27.31 10.46 21.75
N VAL A 462 -27.54 10.04 20.48
CA VAL A 462 -26.78 10.50 19.33
C VAL A 462 -27.66 11.37 18.44
N ARG A 463 -27.32 12.65 18.34
CA ARG A 463 -27.95 13.58 17.46
C ARG A 463 -27.10 13.79 16.21
N TYR A 464 -27.54 13.26 15.09
CA TYR A 464 -26.81 13.35 13.84
C TYR A 464 -27.18 14.59 13.03
N ALA A 465 -26.15 15.25 12.47
CA ALA A 465 -26.29 16.28 11.45
C ALA A 465 -25.11 16.23 10.49
N LYS A 466 -25.36 16.17 9.19
CA LYS A 466 -24.29 16.04 8.18
C LYS A 466 -23.33 17.23 8.17
N GLY A 467 -23.82 18.44 8.39
CA GLY A 467 -23.03 19.67 8.47
C GLY A 467 -22.53 20.22 7.14
N CYS A 468 -21.99 19.38 6.27
CA CYS A 468 -21.62 19.75 4.89
C CYS A 468 -21.48 18.50 4.01
N HIS A 469 -21.31 18.73 2.71
CA HIS A 469 -20.86 17.71 1.75
C HIS A 469 -19.36 17.90 1.45
N ILE A 470 -18.65 16.82 1.07
CA ILE A 470 -17.29 16.92 0.54
C ILE A 470 -17.35 17.24 -0.96
N ILE A 471 -18.17 16.50 -1.70
CA ILE A 471 -18.40 16.70 -3.14
C ILE A 471 -19.88 16.95 -3.40
N GLU A 472 -20.19 17.74 -4.43
CA GLU A 472 -21.59 18.02 -4.83
C GLU A 472 -22.23 16.78 -5.48
N LYS A 473 -21.49 16.15 -6.37
CA LYS A 473 -21.91 14.96 -7.10
C LYS A 473 -20.68 14.12 -7.41
N ARG A 474 -20.76 12.82 -7.14
CA ARG A 474 -19.71 11.90 -7.55
C ARG A 474 -19.77 11.65 -9.06
N MET A 475 -18.65 11.85 -9.73
CA MET A 475 -18.45 11.56 -11.14
C MET A 475 -17.61 10.30 -11.27
N ALA A 476 -17.72 9.60 -12.38
CA ALA A 476 -16.90 8.41 -12.66
C ALA A 476 -15.40 8.71 -12.81
N GLY A 477 -15.04 9.97 -12.91
CA GLY A 477 -13.66 10.39 -13.11
C GLY A 477 -13.24 10.35 -14.57
N ALA A 478 -12.03 10.77 -14.82
CA ALA A 478 -11.41 10.69 -16.14
C ALA A 478 -10.48 9.47 -16.17
N PRO A 479 -10.62 8.56 -17.16
CA PRO A 479 -9.61 7.54 -17.37
C PRO A 479 -8.39 8.24 -17.93
N VAL A 480 -7.34 8.49 -17.10
CA VAL A 480 -6.28 9.31 -17.66
C VAL A 480 -4.93 9.01 -17.07
N PHE A 481 -4.09 8.57 -17.93
CA PHE A 481 -2.69 8.88 -17.78
C PHE A 481 -2.49 10.40 -17.98
N PRO A 482 -1.67 11.08 -17.18
CA PRO A 482 -1.36 12.50 -17.38
C PRO A 482 -0.87 12.76 -18.80
N GLY A 483 -1.48 13.74 -19.46
CA GLY A 483 -1.18 14.05 -20.86
C GLY A 483 -2.10 13.37 -21.87
N ASP A 484 -2.88 12.36 -21.48
CA ASP A 484 -3.86 11.73 -22.36
C ASP A 484 -5.16 12.52 -22.34
N SER A 485 -5.38 13.37 -23.34
CA SER A 485 -6.63 14.09 -23.47
C SER A 485 -7.75 13.24 -24.05
N GLY A 486 -7.44 12.11 -24.69
CA GLY A 486 -8.42 11.13 -25.23
C GLY A 486 -9.65 11.70 -25.93
N GLY A 487 -9.71 13.01 -26.11
CA GLY A 487 -10.87 13.71 -26.66
C GLY A 487 -12.12 13.69 -25.76
N LYS A 488 -12.06 13.04 -24.58
CA LYS A 488 -13.18 13.01 -23.64
C LYS A 488 -13.07 14.16 -22.62
N PRO A 489 -14.17 14.85 -22.30
CA PRO A 489 -14.14 15.87 -21.25
C PRO A 489 -13.77 15.22 -19.92
N MET A 490 -12.84 15.84 -19.21
CA MET A 490 -12.47 15.46 -17.82
C MET A 490 -13.72 15.57 -16.93
N GLN A 491 -14.06 14.49 -16.26
CA GLN A 491 -15.19 14.43 -15.32
C GLN A 491 -14.65 14.36 -13.89
N GLN A 492 -14.27 15.51 -13.36
CA GLN A 492 -13.87 15.64 -11.97
C GLN A 492 -15.12 15.75 -11.07
N SER A 493 -15.14 15.05 -9.95
CA SER A 493 -16.16 15.26 -8.91
C SER A 493 -15.98 16.64 -8.28
N PRO A 494 -16.96 17.55 -8.41
CA PRO A 494 -16.79 18.92 -7.91
C PRO A 494 -16.84 18.95 -6.38
N VAL A 495 -15.85 19.59 -5.75
CA VAL A 495 -15.79 19.79 -4.30
C VAL A 495 -16.88 20.78 -3.88
N SER A 496 -17.67 20.42 -2.85
CA SER A 496 -18.78 21.25 -2.38
C SER A 496 -18.31 22.50 -1.67
N GLN A 497 -18.90 23.63 -2.02
CA GLN A 497 -18.71 24.93 -1.37
C GLN A 497 -19.96 25.36 -0.57
N SER A 498 -20.96 24.48 -0.41
CA SER A 498 -22.21 24.79 0.28
C SER A 498 -22.04 24.76 1.80
N THR A 499 -22.39 25.87 2.44
CA THR A 499 -22.47 26.01 3.91
C THR A 499 -23.89 25.84 4.46
N ALA A 500 -24.84 25.47 3.62
CA ALA A 500 -26.28 25.48 3.95
C ALA A 500 -26.64 24.51 5.11
N LEU A 501 -25.86 23.44 5.35
CA LEU A 501 -26.12 22.47 6.40
C LEU A 501 -25.39 22.80 7.73
N ILE A 502 -24.50 23.80 7.76
CA ILE A 502 -23.76 24.17 8.98
C ILE A 502 -24.69 24.61 10.13
N PRO A 503 -25.76 25.43 9.91
CA PRO A 503 -26.65 25.82 11.00
C PRO A 503 -27.33 24.66 11.73
N GLU A 504 -27.72 23.59 11.02
CA GLU A 504 -28.29 22.38 11.63
C GLU A 504 -27.26 21.68 12.54
N ALA A 505 -26.02 21.57 12.08
CA ALA A 505 -24.92 21.01 12.86
C ALA A 505 -24.63 21.83 14.14
N VAL A 506 -24.63 23.14 14.03
CA VAL A 506 -24.48 24.04 15.19
C VAL A 506 -25.63 23.85 16.20
N ASN A 507 -26.88 23.73 15.74
CA ASN A 507 -28.04 23.48 16.59
C ASN A 507 -27.90 22.12 17.31
N ALA A 508 -27.49 21.06 16.60
CA ALA A 508 -27.22 19.76 17.21
C ALA A 508 -26.13 19.84 18.29
N ALA A 509 -25.07 20.61 18.07
CA ALA A 509 -24.01 20.85 19.03
C ALA A 509 -24.52 21.55 20.29
N LEU A 510 -25.31 22.66 20.14
CA LEU A 510 -25.84 23.43 21.27
C LEU A 510 -26.75 22.60 22.17
N GLU A 511 -27.46 21.64 21.63
CA GLU A 511 -28.39 20.75 22.34
C GLU A 511 -27.73 19.48 22.93
N SER A 512 -26.43 19.33 22.75
CA SER A 512 -25.66 18.17 23.18
C SER A 512 -24.60 18.52 24.24
N ASP A 513 -24.01 17.52 24.88
CA ASP A 513 -22.97 17.69 25.89
C ASP A 513 -21.57 17.74 25.27
N VAL A 514 -21.38 17.01 24.16
CA VAL A 514 -20.11 16.91 23.43
C VAL A 514 -20.41 16.78 21.92
N VAL A 515 -19.49 17.30 21.11
CA VAL A 515 -19.54 17.18 19.66
C VAL A 515 -18.49 16.17 19.19
N VAL A 516 -18.88 15.22 18.36
CA VAL A 516 -17.97 14.36 17.59
C VAL A 516 -18.09 14.76 16.11
N ALA A 517 -17.06 15.43 15.60
CA ALA A 517 -17.01 15.94 14.23
C ALA A 517 -16.17 14.98 13.36
N CYS A 518 -16.84 14.24 12.48
CA CYS A 518 -16.22 13.33 11.54
C CYS A 518 -15.98 14.06 10.21
N VAL A 519 -14.71 14.28 9.89
CA VAL A 519 -14.26 15.02 8.71
C VAL A 519 -13.19 14.23 7.95
N GLY A 520 -12.89 14.61 6.71
CA GLY A 520 -11.85 13.97 5.94
C GLY A 520 -12.01 14.12 4.44
N ASP A 521 -11.66 13.06 3.71
CA ASP A 521 -11.77 13.02 2.26
C ASP A 521 -12.65 11.85 1.78
N LEU A 522 -12.78 11.72 0.47
CA LEU A 522 -13.44 10.60 -0.19
C LEU A 522 -12.50 9.98 -1.20
N ALA A 523 -12.19 8.70 -1.01
CA ALA A 523 -11.39 7.96 -1.98
C ALA A 523 -12.10 7.85 -3.33
N GLY A 524 -11.31 7.93 -4.38
CA GLY A 524 -11.77 7.78 -5.75
C GLY A 524 -10.65 8.01 -6.74
N LEU A 525 -10.46 7.06 -7.66
CA LEU A 525 -9.42 7.11 -8.67
C LEU A 525 -9.72 8.20 -9.70
N PHE A 526 -8.67 8.81 -10.24
CA PHE A 526 -8.73 9.74 -11.37
C PHE A 526 -9.76 10.87 -11.17
N GLN A 527 -9.73 11.50 -9.98
CA GLN A 527 -10.61 12.62 -9.62
C GLN A 527 -12.10 12.25 -9.44
N SER A 528 -12.44 10.98 -9.32
CA SER A 528 -13.78 10.56 -8.89
C SER A 528 -14.02 10.83 -7.40
N GLY A 529 -12.95 11.02 -6.63
CA GLY A 529 -12.92 11.46 -5.24
C GLY A 529 -11.92 12.59 -5.02
N THR A 530 -11.49 12.79 -3.78
CA THR A 530 -10.53 13.83 -3.38
C THR A 530 -9.16 13.25 -2.97
N VAL A 531 -9.03 11.93 -2.96
CA VAL A 531 -7.80 11.17 -2.70
C VAL A 531 -7.87 9.86 -3.49
N GLY A 532 -6.73 9.22 -3.72
CA GLY A 532 -6.59 8.00 -4.51
C GLY A 532 -5.75 8.23 -5.75
N GLU A 533 -5.55 7.19 -6.54
CA GLU A 533 -4.74 7.25 -7.75
C GLU A 533 -5.21 8.35 -8.71
N GLY A 534 -4.29 9.24 -9.11
CA GLY A 534 -4.59 10.39 -9.98
C GLY A 534 -5.41 11.50 -9.32
N SER A 535 -5.71 11.38 -8.02
CA SER A 535 -6.41 12.41 -7.22
C SER A 535 -5.42 13.15 -6.31
N ASP A 536 -4.40 13.74 -6.94
CA ASP A 536 -3.38 14.56 -6.29
C ASP A 536 -3.94 15.92 -5.88
N THR A 537 -3.28 16.61 -4.96
CA THR A 537 -3.71 17.92 -4.45
C THR A 537 -2.57 18.90 -4.32
N ASP A 538 -2.86 20.19 -4.43
CA ASP A 538 -1.94 21.28 -4.12
C ASP A 538 -2.06 21.79 -2.68
N SER A 539 -3.06 21.29 -1.93
CA SER A 539 -3.39 21.75 -0.59
C SER A 539 -3.56 20.57 0.39
N LEU A 540 -3.15 20.75 1.63
CA LEU A 540 -3.40 19.83 2.74
C LEU A 540 -4.48 20.34 3.70
N ASN A 541 -5.27 21.31 3.29
CA ASN A 541 -6.50 21.70 3.99
C ASN A 541 -7.62 20.70 3.69
N LEU A 542 -8.54 20.53 4.63
CA LEU A 542 -9.70 19.68 4.42
C LEU A 542 -10.49 20.13 3.17
N PRO A 543 -10.92 19.22 2.30
CA PRO A 543 -11.67 19.57 1.10
C PRO A 543 -12.98 20.31 1.43
N GLY A 544 -13.31 21.30 0.62
CA GLY A 544 -14.58 22.03 0.69
C GLY A 544 -14.69 22.94 1.90
N VAL A 545 -15.85 22.93 2.55
CA VAL A 545 -16.19 23.83 3.66
C VAL A 545 -16.06 23.18 5.04
N GLN A 546 -15.37 22.06 5.14
CA GLN A 546 -15.22 21.33 6.42
C GLN A 546 -14.49 22.16 7.48
N GLN A 547 -13.54 23.01 7.08
CA GLN A 547 -12.87 23.94 8.01
C GLN A 547 -13.88 24.93 8.62
N LEU A 548 -14.77 25.50 7.80
CA LEU A 548 -15.81 26.41 8.28
C LEU A 548 -16.81 25.71 9.22
N LEU A 549 -17.12 24.44 8.94
CA LEU A 549 -17.94 23.62 9.85
C LEU A 549 -17.24 23.46 11.21
N LEU A 550 -15.97 23.09 11.25
CA LEU A 550 -15.22 22.93 12.49
C LEU A 550 -15.11 24.25 13.27
N GLU A 551 -14.85 25.37 12.61
CA GLU A 551 -14.82 26.71 13.21
C GLU A 551 -16.17 27.08 13.86
N ALA A 552 -17.27 26.82 13.18
CA ALA A 552 -18.61 27.06 13.70
C ALA A 552 -18.92 26.16 14.93
N LEU A 553 -18.50 24.91 14.91
CA LEU A 553 -18.67 23.99 16.04
C LEU A 553 -17.85 24.42 17.26
N VAL A 554 -16.57 24.80 17.08
CA VAL A 554 -15.71 25.31 18.15
C VAL A 554 -16.29 26.60 18.75
N ALA A 555 -16.86 27.46 17.90
CA ALA A 555 -17.49 28.73 18.34
C ALA A 555 -18.72 28.51 19.26
N THR A 556 -19.34 27.34 19.30
CA THR A 556 -20.43 27.00 20.23
C THR A 556 -19.97 26.93 21.70
N GLY A 557 -18.68 26.82 21.93
CA GLY A 557 -18.11 26.62 23.29
C GLY A 557 -18.26 25.19 23.83
N LYS A 558 -18.85 24.26 23.06
CA LYS A 558 -18.94 22.84 23.42
C LYS A 558 -17.61 22.15 23.18
N PRO A 559 -17.25 21.10 23.96
CA PRO A 559 -16.10 20.28 23.63
C PRO A 559 -16.26 19.62 22.26
N VAL A 560 -15.30 19.81 21.37
CA VAL A 560 -15.29 19.22 20.03
C VAL A 560 -14.20 18.18 19.93
N ILE A 561 -14.59 16.95 19.62
CA ILE A 561 -13.70 15.83 19.29
C ILE A 561 -13.73 15.71 17.77
N VAL A 562 -12.56 15.84 17.15
CA VAL A 562 -12.43 15.66 15.70
C VAL A 562 -11.97 14.23 15.40
N VAL A 563 -12.69 13.54 14.54
CA VAL A 563 -12.33 12.24 13.97
C VAL A 563 -12.06 12.44 12.50
N MET A 564 -10.79 12.28 12.11
CA MET A 564 -10.34 12.45 10.74
C MET A 564 -10.22 11.10 10.05
N THR A 565 -10.95 10.93 8.95
CA THR A 565 -10.84 9.77 8.04
C THR A 565 -10.30 10.23 6.69
N GLY A 566 -9.56 9.36 6.01
CA GLY A 566 -9.06 9.66 4.68
C GLY A 566 -7.73 9.04 4.34
N GLY A 567 -7.25 9.35 3.15
CA GLY A 567 -6.05 8.74 2.54
C GLY A 567 -4.77 9.59 2.63
N ARG A 568 -4.82 10.72 3.31
CA ARG A 568 -3.64 11.58 3.57
C ARG A 568 -3.82 12.40 4.85
N PRO A 569 -2.73 12.92 5.44
CA PRO A 569 -2.84 13.86 6.55
C PRO A 569 -3.38 15.23 6.09
N TYR A 570 -4.23 15.84 6.92
CA TYR A 570 -4.75 17.18 6.70
C TYR A 570 -4.38 18.10 7.86
N THR A 571 -4.29 19.39 7.58
CA THR A 571 -4.10 20.45 8.58
C THR A 571 -5.44 21.05 8.97
N LEU A 572 -5.62 21.37 10.25
CA LEU A 572 -6.80 22.07 10.73
C LEU A 572 -6.60 23.59 10.90
N GLN A 573 -5.53 24.12 10.31
CA GLN A 573 -5.20 25.55 10.24
C GLN A 573 -5.23 26.26 11.61
N GLY A 574 -4.72 25.59 12.66
CA GLY A 574 -4.65 26.11 14.03
C GLY A 574 -5.86 25.80 14.91
N LEU A 575 -6.82 25.00 14.44
CA LEU A 575 -7.89 24.47 15.28
C LEU A 575 -7.42 23.29 16.13
N GLU A 576 -6.27 22.68 15.85
CA GLU A 576 -5.69 21.57 16.62
C GLU A 576 -5.55 21.94 18.10
N ASP A 577 -5.19 23.18 18.41
CA ASP A 577 -5.04 23.69 19.80
C ASP A 577 -6.37 24.08 20.45
N LYS A 578 -7.48 24.07 19.73
CA LYS A 578 -8.80 24.51 20.21
C LYS A 578 -9.80 23.37 20.36
N VAL A 579 -9.52 22.21 19.78
CA VAL A 579 -10.38 21.03 19.90
C VAL A 579 -10.10 20.28 21.20
N ALA A 580 -11.09 19.55 21.70
CA ALA A 580 -10.96 18.79 22.93
C ALA A 580 -10.17 17.48 22.71
N ALA A 581 -10.29 16.89 21.53
CA ALA A 581 -9.48 15.76 21.10
C ALA A 581 -9.40 15.71 19.57
N LEU A 582 -8.34 15.08 19.05
CA LEU A 582 -8.11 14.85 17.63
C LEU A 582 -7.67 13.40 17.41
N ILE A 583 -8.43 12.69 16.60
CA ILE A 583 -8.20 11.30 16.21
C ILE A 583 -7.99 11.20 14.71
N VAL A 584 -7.05 10.38 14.29
CA VAL A 584 -6.86 9.97 12.88
C VAL A 584 -7.15 8.48 12.77
N ALA A 585 -8.09 8.11 11.90
CA ALA A 585 -8.49 6.73 11.65
C ALA A 585 -8.14 6.24 10.24
N TRP A 586 -7.60 7.10 9.37
CA TRP A 586 -7.32 6.86 7.95
C TRP A 586 -8.55 6.33 7.20
N ALA A 587 -8.38 5.30 6.36
CA ALA A 587 -9.48 4.58 5.72
C ALA A 587 -9.62 3.20 6.38
N PRO A 588 -10.41 3.09 7.46
CA PRO A 588 -10.36 1.94 8.37
C PRO A 588 -11.15 0.72 7.90
N GLY A 589 -11.70 0.73 6.69
CA GLY A 589 -12.41 -0.41 6.11
C GLY A 589 -13.79 -0.68 6.72
N GLN A 590 -14.32 -1.88 6.46
CA GLN A 590 -15.70 -2.23 6.87
C GLN A 590 -15.95 -2.21 8.37
N GLY A 591 -14.92 -2.45 9.18
CA GLY A 591 -14.98 -2.40 10.64
C GLY A 591 -14.72 -1.01 11.24
N GLY A 592 -14.55 0.02 10.41
CA GLY A 592 -14.06 1.34 10.82
C GLY A 592 -14.95 2.08 11.81
N GLY A 593 -16.26 2.02 11.63
CA GLY A 593 -17.21 2.65 12.58
C GLY A 593 -17.11 2.05 13.97
N TRP A 594 -16.96 0.73 14.06
CA TRP A 594 -16.72 0.05 15.33
C TRP A 594 -15.41 0.48 15.97
N ALA A 595 -14.32 0.51 15.20
CA ALA A 595 -13.00 0.90 15.68
C ALA A 595 -13.00 2.33 16.27
N ILE A 596 -13.62 3.27 15.57
CA ILE A 596 -13.78 4.67 16.02
C ILE A 596 -14.62 4.72 17.30
N ALA A 597 -15.78 4.06 17.34
CA ALA A 597 -16.66 4.05 18.50
C ALA A 597 -16.03 3.35 19.71
N ASP A 598 -15.25 2.27 19.50
CA ASP A 598 -14.53 1.56 20.56
C ASP A 598 -13.53 2.50 21.26
N VAL A 599 -12.79 3.29 20.50
CA VAL A 599 -11.83 4.26 21.05
C VAL A 599 -12.55 5.43 21.74
N LEU A 600 -13.57 6.01 21.11
CA LEU A 600 -14.34 7.11 21.69
C LEU A 600 -14.96 6.74 23.05
N THR A 601 -15.47 5.52 23.19
CA THR A 601 -16.16 5.02 24.39
C THR A 601 -15.24 4.29 25.38
N GLY A 602 -13.93 4.20 25.08
CA GLY A 602 -12.94 3.55 25.94
C GLY A 602 -13.02 2.03 25.97
N ARG A 603 -13.72 1.40 25.01
CA ARG A 603 -13.73 -0.06 24.83
C ARG A 603 -12.41 -0.57 24.28
N ALA A 604 -11.70 0.28 23.54
CA ALA A 604 -10.35 0.04 23.06
C ALA A 604 -9.46 1.25 23.33
N GLU A 605 -8.17 0.99 23.55
CA GLU A 605 -7.14 2.02 23.62
C GLU A 605 -6.77 2.50 22.21
N PRO A 606 -6.50 3.81 21.99
CA PRO A 606 -5.89 4.29 20.75
C PRO A 606 -4.42 3.84 20.74
N GLN A 607 -4.12 2.83 19.93
CA GLN A 607 -2.80 2.20 19.88
C GLN A 607 -1.96 2.64 18.69
N GLY A 608 -2.58 3.33 17.72
CA GLY A 608 -1.91 3.73 16.49
C GLY A 608 -0.77 4.71 16.74
N ARG A 609 0.22 4.66 15.86
CA ARG A 609 1.31 5.64 15.77
C ARG A 609 1.42 6.10 14.34
N LEU A 610 1.64 7.40 14.13
CA LEU A 610 1.76 7.97 12.80
C LEU A 610 2.90 7.33 12.01
N VAL A 611 2.63 6.98 10.77
CA VAL A 611 3.63 6.48 9.81
C VAL A 611 3.95 7.49 8.72
N VAL A 612 3.16 8.55 8.64
CA VAL A 612 3.46 9.77 7.88
C VAL A 612 3.35 10.96 8.83
N SER A 613 4.32 11.84 8.79
CA SER A 613 4.30 13.08 9.56
C SER A 613 3.13 13.94 9.06
N VAL A 614 2.42 14.58 9.98
CA VAL A 614 1.39 15.58 9.62
C VAL A 614 2.10 16.92 9.43
N PRO A 615 2.15 17.48 8.21
CA PRO A 615 2.87 18.72 7.96
C PRO A 615 2.15 19.92 8.54
N LYS A 616 2.88 21.00 8.80
CA LYS A 616 2.30 22.29 9.23
C LYS A 616 1.51 22.96 8.10
N SER A 617 1.93 22.74 6.87
CA SER A 617 1.27 23.23 5.64
C SER A 617 1.80 22.46 4.45
N ALA A 618 1.12 22.55 3.30
CA ALA A 618 1.59 21.94 2.05
C ALA A 618 2.98 22.46 1.62
N GLY A 619 3.32 23.70 1.96
CA GLY A 619 4.64 24.30 1.65
C GLY A 619 5.73 23.97 2.65
N ALA A 620 5.49 23.19 3.70
CA ALA A 620 6.46 22.90 4.77
C ALA A 620 7.44 21.77 4.43
N MET A 621 7.68 21.48 3.15
CA MET A 621 8.59 20.44 2.67
C MET A 621 10.07 20.72 3.01
N PRO A 622 10.86 19.66 3.30
CA PRO A 622 10.45 18.29 3.59
C PRO A 622 9.93 18.16 5.04
N TYR A 623 8.86 17.40 5.23
CA TYR A 623 8.28 17.16 6.55
C TYR A 623 8.46 15.71 7.03
N TYR A 624 9.00 14.81 6.22
CA TYR A 624 9.38 13.47 6.68
C TYR A 624 10.56 13.56 7.67
N TYR A 625 10.52 12.73 8.70
CA TYR A 625 11.38 12.87 9.88
C TYR A 625 12.89 12.68 9.60
N ASN A 626 13.24 11.84 8.61
CA ASN A 626 14.61 11.46 8.27
C ASN A 626 15.23 12.32 7.17
N HIS A 627 14.87 13.59 7.14
CA HIS A 627 15.50 14.57 6.24
C HIS A 627 16.95 14.87 6.67
N LYS A 628 17.71 15.50 5.78
CA LYS A 628 19.08 15.95 6.07
C LYS A 628 19.10 17.26 6.87
N LEU A 629 20.21 17.53 7.59
CA LEU A 629 20.32 18.68 8.50
C LEU A 629 19.93 20.01 7.85
N LYS A 630 20.41 20.25 6.61
CA LYS A 630 20.12 21.51 5.91
C LYS A 630 18.66 21.68 5.52
N SER A 631 17.90 20.60 5.43
CA SER A 631 16.47 20.64 5.12
C SER A 631 15.61 21.03 6.33
N GLY A 632 16.16 21.08 7.55
CA GLY A 632 15.47 21.51 8.75
C GLY A 632 15.12 23.01 8.81
N GLY A 633 15.47 23.77 7.77
CA GLY A 633 15.21 25.20 7.69
C GLY A 633 16.23 26.03 8.45
N THR A 634 15.88 27.29 8.72
CA THR A 634 16.68 28.24 9.49
C THR A 634 15.88 28.73 10.70
N PRO A 635 16.52 29.39 11.70
CA PRO A 635 15.78 29.99 12.82
C PRO A 635 14.69 30.99 12.41
N PHE A 636 14.73 31.47 11.16
CA PHE A 636 13.75 32.39 10.59
C PHE A 636 12.73 31.72 9.68
N ALA A 637 12.82 30.41 9.50
CA ALA A 637 11.89 29.62 8.69
C ALA A 637 10.72 29.13 9.55
N PHE A 638 9.64 29.87 9.59
CA PHE A 638 8.59 29.81 10.59
C PHE A 638 7.66 28.59 10.48
N HIS A 639 7.59 27.93 9.34
CA HIS A 639 6.51 26.96 9.05
C HIS A 639 6.97 25.64 8.44
N PHE A 640 8.26 25.37 8.44
CA PHE A 640 8.80 24.10 7.96
C PHE A 640 8.59 22.96 8.97
N GLY A 641 8.58 21.74 8.47
CA GLY A 641 8.49 20.51 9.27
C GLY A 641 7.05 20.10 9.59
N SER A 642 6.93 19.15 10.51
CA SER A 642 5.67 18.54 10.89
C SER A 642 5.01 19.23 12.08
N ARG A 643 3.68 19.19 12.10
CA ARG A 643 2.86 19.49 13.28
C ARG A 643 2.87 18.30 14.24
N TYR A 644 2.65 17.10 13.70
CA TYR A 644 2.78 15.85 14.43
C TYR A 644 3.83 14.97 13.74
N PRO A 645 4.85 14.51 14.47
CA PRO A 645 5.97 13.81 13.87
C PRO A 645 5.68 12.34 13.63
N PHE A 646 6.46 11.72 12.77
CA PHE A 646 6.51 10.28 12.57
C PHE A 646 6.66 9.53 13.90
N GLY A 647 5.92 8.45 14.08
CA GLY A 647 5.92 7.63 15.29
C GLY A 647 5.04 8.14 16.42
N PHE A 648 4.45 9.34 16.30
CA PHE A 648 3.66 9.97 17.35
C PHE A 648 2.27 9.34 17.49
N GLY A 649 1.80 9.24 18.75
CA GLY A 649 0.43 8.87 19.12
C GLY A 649 0.30 8.80 20.63
N LEU A 650 -0.85 9.21 21.16
CA LEU A 650 -1.20 9.18 22.58
C LEU A 650 -1.97 7.91 22.92
N GLY A 651 -1.89 7.49 24.20
CA GLY A 651 -2.67 6.39 24.76
C GLY A 651 -3.47 6.84 25.98
N TRP A 652 -4.08 5.86 26.68
CA TRP A 652 -4.86 6.11 27.90
C TRP A 652 -4.01 6.13 29.19
N THR A 653 -2.71 5.85 29.10
CA THR A 653 -1.80 5.74 30.24
C THR A 653 -0.48 6.47 29.99
N THR A 654 0.34 6.54 31.01
CA THR A 654 1.66 7.17 30.95
C THR A 654 2.75 6.16 31.28
N PHE A 655 3.93 6.38 30.72
CA PHE A 655 5.08 5.50 30.91
C PHE A 655 6.29 6.27 31.41
N ARG A 656 6.99 5.66 32.38
CA ARG A 656 8.32 6.10 32.82
C ARG A 656 9.37 5.29 32.06
N TRP A 657 10.35 6.00 31.55
CA TRP A 657 11.46 5.44 30.80
C TRP A 657 12.72 5.58 31.67
N ASN A 658 13.34 4.46 31.98
CA ASN A 658 14.61 4.49 32.71
C ASN A 658 15.77 4.66 31.70
N ALA A 659 17.00 4.85 32.22
CA ALA A 659 18.18 5.08 31.40
C ALA A 659 18.42 3.89 30.44
N ALA A 660 18.57 4.19 29.15
CA ALA A 660 19.01 3.23 28.19
C ALA A 660 20.50 2.88 28.41
N ARG A 661 20.85 1.62 28.13
CA ARG A 661 22.20 1.11 28.28
C ARG A 661 22.61 0.20 27.14
N VAL A 662 23.84 0.29 26.70
CA VAL A 662 24.43 -0.64 25.72
C VAL A 662 25.28 -1.67 26.41
N ALA A 663 25.31 -2.91 25.92
CA ALA A 663 26.11 -4.00 26.47
C ALA A 663 27.62 -3.72 26.29
N ALA A 664 27.97 -3.05 25.18
CA ALA A 664 29.34 -2.61 24.91
C ALA A 664 29.30 -1.24 24.24
N SER A 665 30.16 -0.33 24.69
CA SER A 665 30.31 1.02 24.14
C SER A 665 31.13 1.06 22.84
N SER A 666 31.75 -0.06 22.47
CA SER A 666 32.55 -0.22 21.26
C SER A 666 32.27 -1.58 20.64
N VAL A 667 32.00 -1.62 19.33
CA VAL A 667 31.66 -2.82 18.57
C VAL A 667 32.36 -2.79 17.21
N PRO A 668 32.75 -3.95 16.64
CA PRO A 668 33.37 -3.97 15.32
C PRO A 668 32.32 -3.73 14.20
N VAL A 669 32.77 -3.30 13.02
CA VAL A 669 31.94 -3.02 11.82
C VAL A 669 31.12 -4.23 11.34
N ASP A 670 31.48 -5.44 11.72
CA ASP A 670 30.78 -6.70 11.42
C ASP A 670 30.00 -7.26 12.64
N GLY A 671 29.95 -6.49 13.73
CA GLY A 671 29.34 -6.87 15.00
C GLY A 671 27.84 -6.54 15.11
N GLU A 672 27.41 -6.50 16.38
CA GLU A 672 26.04 -6.18 16.76
C GLU A 672 26.04 -5.25 17.96
N VAL A 673 25.07 -4.35 18.03
CA VAL A 673 24.80 -3.50 19.19
C VAL A 673 23.63 -4.07 19.96
N THR A 674 23.82 -4.37 21.24
CA THR A 674 22.72 -4.68 22.17
C THR A 674 22.40 -3.46 23.02
N LEU A 675 21.17 -2.98 22.89
CA LEU A 675 20.62 -1.82 23.59
C LEU A 675 19.44 -2.24 24.47
N SER A 676 19.44 -1.89 25.74
CA SER A 676 18.33 -2.20 26.66
C SER A 676 17.73 -0.95 27.26
N VAL A 677 16.41 -0.94 27.46
CA VAL A 677 15.67 0.12 28.14
C VAL A 677 14.55 -0.50 28.98
N ASP A 678 14.29 0.07 30.17
CA ASP A 678 13.19 -0.38 31.04
C ASP A 678 12.04 0.62 30.92
N ILE A 679 10.83 0.09 30.70
CA ILE A 679 9.60 0.87 30.60
C ILE A 679 8.63 0.42 31.70
N THR A 680 8.09 1.37 32.45
CA THR A 680 7.10 1.11 33.50
C THR A 680 5.82 1.87 33.22
N ASN A 681 4.68 1.20 33.25
CA ASN A 681 3.38 1.87 33.19
C ASN A 681 3.12 2.57 34.53
N THR A 682 3.05 3.90 34.51
CA THR A 682 2.84 4.74 35.72
C THR A 682 1.42 5.25 35.88
N GLY A 683 0.54 4.95 34.92
CA GLY A 683 -0.87 5.33 34.98
C GLY A 683 -1.74 4.28 35.65
N GLU A 684 -3.05 4.53 35.63
CA GLU A 684 -4.07 3.70 36.30
C GLU A 684 -4.72 2.65 35.39
N ARG A 685 -4.37 2.65 34.10
CA ARG A 685 -4.93 1.74 33.07
C ARG A 685 -3.83 0.91 32.42
N SER A 686 -4.18 -0.30 32.01
CA SER A 686 -3.34 -1.02 31.07
C SER A 686 -3.22 -0.24 29.78
N GLY A 687 -2.05 -0.24 29.16
CA GLY A 687 -1.83 0.46 27.92
C GLY A 687 -0.57 0.01 27.19
N SER A 688 -0.49 0.42 25.94
CA SER A 688 0.57 0.03 25.02
C SER A 688 1.46 1.22 24.67
N GLU A 689 2.77 0.96 24.62
CA GLU A 689 3.77 1.88 24.09
C GLU A 689 4.53 1.22 22.93
N VAL A 690 4.94 2.02 21.95
CA VAL A 690 5.86 1.60 20.90
C VAL A 690 7.20 2.26 21.16
N VAL A 691 8.13 1.47 21.64
CA VAL A 691 9.52 1.92 21.86
C VAL A 691 10.23 1.91 20.52
N GLN A 692 10.74 3.06 20.09
CA GLN A 692 11.35 3.29 18.79
C GLN A 692 12.83 3.59 18.98
N VAL A 693 13.69 2.97 18.16
CA VAL A 693 15.14 3.16 18.19
C VAL A 693 15.60 3.74 16.87
N TYR A 694 16.11 4.95 16.93
CA TYR A 694 16.68 5.67 15.80
C TYR A 694 18.19 5.68 15.90
N VAL A 695 18.86 5.59 14.75
CA VAL A 695 20.32 5.68 14.67
C VAL A 695 20.70 6.97 13.97
N ARG A 696 21.64 7.69 14.54
CA ARG A 696 22.27 8.87 13.94
C ARG A 696 23.74 8.61 13.74
N ASP A 697 24.17 8.67 12.49
CA ASP A 697 25.58 8.74 12.13
C ASP A 697 26.07 10.18 12.26
N LYS A 698 26.97 10.44 13.20
CA LYS A 698 27.39 11.82 13.52
C LYS A 698 28.32 12.40 12.49
N VAL A 699 29.22 11.57 11.93
CA VAL A 699 30.21 11.96 10.96
C VAL A 699 30.47 10.83 9.97
N ALA A 700 30.06 11.03 8.73
CA ALA A 700 30.28 10.09 7.64
C ALA A 700 30.97 10.76 6.46
N THR A 701 31.45 9.96 5.52
CA THR A 701 32.05 10.47 4.27
C THR A 701 31.04 11.06 3.31
N GLN A 702 29.73 10.85 3.56
CA GLN A 702 28.61 11.49 2.85
C GLN A 702 27.60 12.04 3.84
N VAL A 703 26.79 13.02 3.41
CA VAL A 703 25.72 13.60 4.24
C VAL A 703 24.69 12.55 4.58
N ARG A 704 24.43 12.38 5.89
CA ARG A 704 23.47 11.41 6.40
C ARG A 704 22.18 12.10 6.86
N PRO A 705 21.05 11.36 6.89
CA PRO A 705 19.83 11.81 7.57
C PRO A 705 20.08 12.16 9.02
N LEU A 706 19.26 13.05 9.61
CA LEU A 706 19.34 13.41 11.02
C LEU A 706 19.19 12.19 11.94
N GLN A 707 18.35 11.26 11.54
CA GLN A 707 18.07 10.01 12.25
C GLN A 707 17.38 9.03 11.33
N GLU A 708 17.50 7.75 11.60
CA GLU A 708 16.89 6.67 10.82
C GLU A 708 16.35 5.59 11.78
N LEU A 709 15.08 5.21 11.64
CA LEU A 709 14.49 4.11 12.40
C LEU A 709 15.18 2.79 12.03
N LYS A 710 15.66 2.06 13.04
CA LYS A 710 16.33 0.76 12.86
C LYS A 710 15.78 -0.35 13.75
N ALA A 711 14.99 0.00 14.78
CA ALA A 711 14.28 -0.98 15.59
C ALA A 711 13.04 -0.36 16.23
N PHE A 712 12.06 -1.19 16.52
CA PHE A 712 10.93 -0.84 17.37
C PHE A 712 10.34 -2.08 18.03
N GLN A 713 9.65 -1.86 19.15
CA GLN A 713 8.91 -2.90 19.83
C GLN A 713 7.68 -2.31 20.50
N ARG A 714 6.52 -2.90 20.23
CA ARG A 714 5.31 -2.63 20.98
C ARG A 714 5.32 -3.44 22.29
N VAL A 715 4.96 -2.80 23.39
CA VAL A 715 4.78 -3.47 24.68
C VAL A 715 3.49 -3.00 25.32
N THR A 716 2.70 -3.93 25.85
CA THR A 716 1.48 -3.64 26.62
C THR A 716 1.75 -3.98 28.09
N LEU A 717 1.53 -3.03 28.99
CA LEU A 717 1.81 -3.16 30.42
C LEU A 717 0.58 -2.83 31.27
N SER A 718 0.36 -3.62 32.30
CA SER A 718 -0.61 -3.31 33.35
C SER A 718 -0.11 -2.15 34.24
N PRO A 719 -1.00 -1.47 35.01
CA PRO A 719 -0.58 -0.44 35.98
C PRO A 719 0.52 -0.94 36.90
N GLY A 720 1.63 -0.21 36.99
CA GLY A 720 2.80 -0.54 37.82
C GLY A 720 3.74 -1.60 37.23
N GLU A 721 3.34 -2.29 36.14
CA GLU A 721 4.19 -3.30 35.50
C GLU A 721 5.39 -2.66 34.80
N THR A 722 6.54 -3.33 34.86
CA THR A 722 7.78 -2.97 34.19
C THR A 722 8.20 -4.05 33.20
N ALA A 723 8.67 -3.64 32.05
CA ALA A 723 9.33 -4.53 31.09
C ALA A 723 10.70 -3.95 30.70
N THR A 724 11.68 -4.84 30.52
CA THR A 724 12.97 -4.56 29.90
C THR A 724 12.90 -4.98 28.44
N LEU A 725 13.15 -4.05 27.53
CA LEU A 725 13.27 -4.28 26.11
C LEU A 725 14.76 -4.31 25.75
N SER A 726 15.22 -5.42 25.19
CA SER A 726 16.62 -5.62 24.76
C SER A 726 16.66 -5.77 23.25
N PHE A 727 17.09 -4.70 22.58
CA PHE A 727 17.23 -4.65 21.11
C PHE A 727 18.61 -5.13 20.69
N THR A 728 18.67 -5.96 19.65
CA THR A 728 19.91 -6.34 18.97
C THR A 728 19.87 -5.79 17.54
N LEU A 729 20.80 -4.88 17.24
CA LEU A 729 20.95 -4.24 15.95
C LEU A 729 22.27 -4.68 15.30
N PRO A 730 22.23 -5.42 14.18
CA PRO A 730 23.43 -5.63 13.37
C PRO A 730 24.02 -4.29 12.91
N VAL A 731 25.34 -4.11 13.05
CA VAL A 731 26.01 -2.88 12.61
C VAL A 731 25.85 -2.68 11.09
N GLU A 732 25.64 -3.74 10.36
CA GLU A 732 25.29 -3.69 8.92
C GLU A 732 24.07 -2.80 8.63
N MET A 733 23.13 -2.62 9.56
CA MET A 733 21.97 -1.73 9.42
C MET A 733 22.34 -0.23 9.47
N PHE A 734 23.56 0.13 9.86
CA PHE A 734 24.07 1.52 9.90
C PHE A 734 24.68 1.95 8.56
N ASN A 735 24.45 1.18 7.53
CA ASN A 735 24.99 1.37 6.19
C ASN A 735 24.40 2.57 5.45
N PHE A 736 25.11 2.94 4.40
CA PHE A 736 24.63 3.83 3.35
C PHE A 736 25.31 3.46 2.02
N THR A 737 24.73 3.95 0.92
CA THR A 737 25.26 3.71 -0.42
C THR A 737 26.12 4.88 -0.86
N ARG A 738 27.38 4.60 -1.20
CA ARG A 738 28.28 5.59 -1.77
C ARG A 738 27.92 5.92 -3.22
N ARG A 739 28.48 7.03 -3.72
CA ARG A 739 28.27 7.48 -5.08
C ARG A 739 28.76 6.49 -6.16
N ASP A 740 29.67 5.57 -5.79
CA ASP A 740 30.13 4.46 -6.65
C ASP A 740 29.15 3.25 -6.66
N GLY A 741 28.01 3.37 -6.01
CA GLY A 741 26.99 2.34 -5.91
C GLY A 741 27.23 1.27 -4.84
N LYS A 742 28.34 1.34 -4.10
CA LYS A 742 28.65 0.36 -3.06
C LYS A 742 27.96 0.73 -1.75
N ARG A 743 27.28 -0.23 -1.14
CA ARG A 743 26.73 -0.13 0.21
C ARG A 743 27.85 -0.40 1.21
N ILE A 744 28.07 0.52 2.15
CA ILE A 744 29.16 0.45 3.12
C ILE A 744 28.71 0.74 4.54
N VAL A 745 29.49 0.26 5.51
CA VAL A 745 29.50 0.72 6.90
C VAL A 745 30.85 1.32 7.19
N GLU A 746 30.87 2.51 7.78
CA GLU A 746 32.09 3.21 8.22
C GLU A 746 32.29 3.06 9.74
N PRO A 747 33.52 2.97 10.22
CA PRO A 747 33.80 3.13 11.65
C PRO A 747 33.55 4.58 12.08
N GLY A 748 33.08 4.76 13.30
CA GLY A 748 32.80 6.09 13.87
C GLY A 748 31.87 6.03 15.06
N GLU A 749 31.49 7.20 15.53
CA GLU A 749 30.57 7.37 16.64
C GLU A 749 29.12 7.49 16.13
N PHE A 750 28.25 6.62 16.66
CA PHE A 750 26.82 6.60 16.39
C PHE A 750 26.01 6.90 17.65
N GLU A 751 24.96 7.67 17.52
CA GLU A 751 23.95 7.85 18.57
C GLU A 751 22.80 6.87 18.34
N LEU A 752 22.42 6.14 19.39
CA LEU A 752 21.20 5.37 19.47
C LEU A 752 20.19 6.19 20.26
N GLN A 753 19.15 6.64 19.59
CA GLN A 753 18.12 7.52 20.13
C GLN A 753 16.87 6.70 20.39
N VAL A 754 16.50 6.55 21.65
CA VAL A 754 15.33 5.77 22.08
C VAL A 754 14.19 6.71 22.43
N GLY A 755 13.04 6.54 21.80
CA GLY A 755 11.93 7.48 21.96
C GLY A 755 10.55 6.88 21.75
N ALA A 756 9.55 7.71 22.06
CA ALA A 756 8.15 7.43 21.80
C ALA A 756 7.69 7.95 20.42
N SER A 757 8.52 8.76 19.78
CA SER A 757 8.37 9.22 18.39
C SER A 757 9.71 9.76 17.89
N SER A 758 9.78 10.12 16.60
CA SER A 758 10.99 10.73 16.02
C SER A 758 11.38 12.07 16.65
N ALA A 759 10.44 12.77 17.28
CA ALA A 759 10.67 14.05 17.96
C ALA A 759 10.62 13.96 19.51
N ASP A 760 10.13 12.86 20.06
CA ASP A 760 10.10 12.60 21.50
C ASP A 760 11.16 11.57 21.87
N ILE A 761 12.42 11.98 21.79
CA ILE A 761 13.57 11.17 22.18
C ILE A 761 13.78 11.25 23.69
N ARG A 762 13.63 10.12 24.34
CA ARG A 762 13.71 10.01 25.81
C ARG A 762 15.10 9.68 26.31
N GLN A 763 15.87 8.94 25.55
CA GLN A 763 17.21 8.47 25.90
C GLN A 763 18.13 8.53 24.69
N VAL A 764 19.40 8.87 24.91
CA VAL A 764 20.46 8.82 23.89
C VAL A 764 21.65 8.10 24.46
N VAL A 765 22.14 7.10 23.74
CA VAL A 765 23.35 6.34 24.08
C VAL A 765 24.27 6.38 22.88
N THR A 766 25.57 6.61 23.15
CA THR A 766 26.60 6.61 22.12
C THR A 766 27.31 5.25 22.06
N VAL A 767 27.54 4.77 20.82
CA VAL A 767 28.32 3.58 20.53
C VAL A 767 29.42 3.94 19.53
N ASN A 768 30.63 3.37 19.72
CA ASN A 768 31.72 3.55 18.78
C ASN A 768 31.89 2.28 17.93
N VAL A 769 31.68 2.40 16.61
CA VAL A 769 31.94 1.33 15.65
C VAL A 769 33.41 1.38 15.25
N THR A 770 34.12 0.26 15.40
CA THR A 770 35.56 0.15 15.16
C THR A 770 35.91 -0.76 13.99
N GLY A 771 37.09 -0.57 13.42
CA GLY A 771 37.62 -1.35 12.29
C GLY A 771 37.86 -0.47 11.08
N GLU A 772 37.87 -1.09 9.92
CA GLU A 772 37.95 -0.40 8.62
C GLU A 772 36.60 -0.32 7.94
N THR A 773 36.43 0.63 7.01
CA THR A 773 35.23 0.72 6.18
C THR A 773 34.95 -0.62 5.51
N ARG A 774 33.76 -1.17 5.75
CA ARG A 774 33.33 -2.46 5.23
C ARG A 774 32.33 -2.29 4.08
N VAL A 775 32.63 -2.87 2.93
CA VAL A 775 31.64 -3.05 1.86
C VAL A 775 30.75 -4.22 2.24
N LEU A 776 29.44 -3.99 2.24
CA LEU A 776 28.50 -5.04 2.62
C LEU A 776 28.36 -6.10 1.53
N PRO A 777 28.24 -7.38 1.91
CA PRO A 777 27.90 -8.46 0.97
C PRO A 777 26.46 -8.35 0.48
N ALA A 778 26.11 -9.09 -0.55
CA ALA A 778 24.72 -9.18 -1.02
C ALA A 778 23.76 -9.66 0.09
N GLU A 779 24.20 -10.57 0.93
CA GLU A 779 23.44 -11.18 2.05
C GLU A 779 23.69 -10.43 3.37
N TRP A 780 23.58 -9.09 3.38
CA TRP A 780 23.70 -8.32 4.61
C TRP A 780 22.45 -8.44 5.51
N ARG A 781 22.64 -8.27 6.82
CA ARG A 781 21.57 -8.38 7.83
C ARG A 781 20.72 -7.12 7.86
N MET A 782 19.41 -7.26 7.52
CA MET A 782 18.47 -6.16 7.32
C MET A 782 17.53 -5.93 8.49
N LEU A 783 17.50 -6.84 9.47
CA LEU A 783 16.54 -6.81 10.57
C LEU A 783 17.24 -6.74 11.93
N SER A 784 16.66 -5.94 12.82
CA SER A 784 16.92 -5.98 14.25
C SER A 784 15.95 -6.97 14.92
N THR A 785 16.27 -7.36 16.15
CA THR A 785 15.41 -8.17 17.02
C THR A 785 15.22 -7.48 18.37
N CYS A 786 14.16 -7.85 19.09
CA CYS A 786 13.93 -7.38 20.45
C CYS A 786 13.45 -8.53 21.33
N GLU A 787 14.06 -8.66 22.49
CA GLU A 787 13.59 -9.54 23.55
C GLU A 787 12.92 -8.70 24.64
N VAL A 788 11.73 -9.12 25.07
CA VAL A 788 10.96 -8.43 26.13
C VAL A 788 10.93 -9.30 27.37
N THR A 789 11.55 -8.82 28.45
CA THR A 789 11.53 -9.47 29.75
C THR A 789 10.64 -8.68 30.70
N ARG A 790 9.68 -9.33 31.34
CA ARG A 790 8.75 -8.72 32.29
C ARG A 790 9.26 -8.94 33.73
N ALA A 791 9.24 -7.90 34.55
CA ALA A 791 9.66 -7.97 35.96
C ALA A 791 8.50 -8.36 36.86
#